data_87161a42caac18bb43821f1294253adb
#
_entry.id   87161a42caac18bb43821f1294253adb
#
_cell.length_a   1.000
_cell.length_b   1.000
_cell.length_c   1.000
_cell.angle_alpha   90.00
_cell.angle_beta   90.00
_cell.angle_gamma   90.00
#
_symmetry.space_group_name_H-M   'P 1'
#
loop_
_entity.id
_entity.type
_entity.pdbx_description
1 polymer ?
#
loop_
_entity_poly.entity_id
_entity_poly.type
_entity_poly.pdbx_seq_one_letter_code
_entity_poly.pdbx_strand_id
1 'polypeptide(L)'
;MNTATVDLESRKALISGLSPDDVALVEQVLDWVRERYEPAYILGHQPLWEHCLASAQILAQLQTDAATRVATLLLSLPVHQGKGLDPATQAFGSEVSKLVQGTRALLRIGEVAREAAAQSGVDAATQKENLRKMLLAMATDLRIVLIRLASRLQSLRWYANTKTECQTGLAQETLDLYAPLANRLGIWQIKWEMEDLAFRFQEPEQYKAIAKRLEEKRVERESFIDQTLTQLRELTAQAGIDASISGRPKHIYSIWNKMQRKAVDFSELYDLRAVRVIVPDERACYAVLGLVHEHWSPIGQEFDDYISRPKPNGYRSLHTVVADSQGRAVEVQIRTRSMHEFAEFGMAAHWRYKESGHSNQPGSSDDGYDRQLAWMRQLLAWRQDAGGQSPESEPTLTDGERIYVLSPQARVIELPRDATPVDFAYHLHTDLGHRCRGAKVDGHMVPLQTKLHTGQTVEIVTTKAGGPSRDWLNPQLGYLASARAKAKVRAWFNAIELQQRITQGHTLVDKELQRLGKTAVNHEQLAQQLGFAHADDLYVAVAKEDFSLRHIDAAFKPVAPDTGGQPPARLTTPAPKDSGTGASGVLVQGVGSLLTQLARCCRPAPPDAIGGFVTRGRGVSVHRLDCPSFTQLVRRDPERVIDVSWGETADAVYPVDIVVHAHDRDGLLRDLSEVFARLRLNVIGVNTQSKASLAHMVFTVQVSGADVLQRTLAALAEVTGVLSAQRR
;
A
#
# COMPACT_ATOMS: atom_id res chain seq x y z
N MET A 1 47.01 -1.04 25.55
CA MET A 1 45.91 -1.38 26.47
C MET A 1 45.83 -2.90 26.51
N ASN A 2 45.79 -3.47 27.69
CA ASN A 2 45.92 -4.94 27.90
C ASN A 2 44.63 -5.61 27.40
N THR A 3 44.70 -6.64 26.57
CA THR A 3 43.55 -7.37 26.02
C THR A 3 42.55 -7.86 27.09
N ALA A 4 43.04 -8.17 28.30
CA ALA A 4 42.19 -8.55 29.43
C ALA A 4 41.32 -7.38 29.97
N THR A 5 41.78 -6.13 29.90
CA THR A 5 41.02 -4.96 30.39
C THR A 5 39.91 -4.56 29.40
N VAL A 6 40.21 -4.66 28.11
CA VAL A 6 39.19 -4.42 27.05
C VAL A 6 38.07 -5.49 27.11
N ASP A 7 38.41 -6.74 27.42
CA ASP A 7 37.46 -7.82 27.57
C ASP A 7 36.48 -7.58 28.76
N LEU A 8 36.97 -7.06 29.87
CA LEU A 8 36.16 -6.80 31.07
C LEU A 8 35.15 -5.63 30.88
N GLU A 9 35.54 -4.53 30.22
CA GLU A 9 34.63 -3.42 29.89
C GLU A 9 33.57 -3.84 28.88
N SER A 10 33.97 -4.62 27.88
CA SER A 10 33.07 -5.17 26.88
C SER A 10 32.01 -6.09 27.48
N ARG A 11 32.40 -6.96 28.42
CA ARG A 11 31.49 -7.83 29.17
C ARG A 11 30.52 -7.02 30.02
N LYS A 12 31.02 -6.03 30.79
CA LYS A 12 30.13 -5.15 31.59
C LYS A 12 29.10 -4.41 30.76
N ALA A 13 29.50 -3.89 29.60
CA ALA A 13 28.56 -3.24 28.69
C ALA A 13 27.48 -4.20 28.19
N LEU A 14 27.85 -5.46 27.90
CA LEU A 14 26.93 -6.46 27.34
C LEU A 14 25.89 -6.96 28.36
N ILE A 15 26.23 -7.05 29.64
CA ILE A 15 25.34 -7.50 30.71
C ILE A 15 24.55 -6.37 31.39
N SER A 16 24.79 -5.13 30.99
CA SER A 16 24.14 -3.96 31.60
C SER A 16 22.63 -4.04 31.46
N GLY A 17 21.92 -3.84 32.60
CA GLY A 17 20.46 -3.79 32.67
C GLY A 17 19.76 -5.15 32.66
N LEU A 18 20.49 -6.27 32.73
CA LEU A 18 19.93 -7.63 32.76
C LEU A 18 19.71 -8.11 34.21
N SER A 19 18.80 -9.07 34.37
CA SER A 19 18.60 -9.80 35.62
C SER A 19 19.79 -10.72 35.95
N PRO A 20 20.02 -11.14 37.21
CA PRO A 20 21.10 -12.05 37.55
C PRO A 20 21.10 -13.37 36.75
N ASP A 21 19.94 -13.94 36.49
CA ASP A 21 19.80 -15.19 35.71
C ASP A 21 20.16 -14.97 34.25
N ASP A 22 19.75 -13.84 33.66
CA ASP A 22 20.08 -13.44 32.31
C ASP A 22 21.57 -13.13 32.14
N VAL A 23 22.19 -12.53 33.15
CA VAL A 23 23.66 -12.30 33.17
C VAL A 23 24.38 -13.64 33.09
N ALA A 24 23.99 -14.63 33.91
CA ALA A 24 24.60 -15.94 33.88
C ALA A 24 24.48 -16.61 32.52
N LEU A 25 23.33 -16.52 31.86
CA LEU A 25 23.11 -17.03 30.51
C LEU A 25 24.05 -16.37 29.50
N VAL A 26 24.13 -15.03 29.50
CA VAL A 26 24.99 -14.27 28.57
C VAL A 26 26.47 -14.64 28.78
N GLU A 27 26.94 -14.70 30.01
CA GLU A 27 28.34 -15.08 30.32
C GLU A 27 28.66 -16.51 29.89
N GLN A 28 27.75 -17.48 30.14
CA GLN A 28 27.92 -18.85 29.67
C GLN A 28 28.06 -18.90 28.12
N VAL A 29 27.23 -18.15 27.40
CA VAL A 29 27.30 -18.12 25.94
C VAL A 29 28.56 -17.43 25.44
N LEU A 30 28.99 -16.34 26.09
CA LEU A 30 30.23 -15.65 25.74
C LEU A 30 31.44 -16.59 25.77
N ASP A 31 31.63 -17.33 26.86
CA ASP A 31 32.75 -18.26 27.00
C ASP A 31 32.64 -19.40 25.98
N TRP A 32 31.43 -19.93 25.78
CA TRP A 32 31.17 -21.02 24.83
C TRP A 32 31.41 -20.62 23.36
N VAL A 33 31.06 -19.41 22.97
CA VAL A 33 31.18 -18.89 21.58
C VAL A 33 32.63 -18.51 21.28
N ARG A 34 33.36 -17.92 22.24
CA ARG A 34 34.73 -17.49 22.07
C ARG A 34 35.64 -18.63 21.58
N GLU A 35 35.57 -19.78 22.23
CA GLU A 35 36.38 -20.97 21.85
C GLU A 35 36.11 -21.44 20.43
N ARG A 36 34.90 -21.17 19.89
CA ARG A 36 34.45 -21.66 18.57
C ARG A 36 34.68 -20.68 17.43
N TYR A 37 34.81 -19.39 17.74
CA TYR A 37 34.99 -18.35 16.73
C TYR A 37 36.45 -17.99 16.46
N GLU A 38 37.37 -18.33 17.35
CA GLU A 38 38.78 -18.12 17.11
C GLU A 38 39.38 -19.33 16.37
N PRO A 39 40.04 -19.17 15.20
CA PRO A 39 40.43 -17.91 14.48
C PRO A 39 39.57 -17.60 13.24
N ALA A 40 38.27 -17.65 13.31
CA ALA A 40 37.41 -17.42 12.15
C ALA A 40 37.26 -15.91 11.80
N TYR A 41 37.10 -15.63 10.49
CA TYR A 41 36.93 -14.29 9.94
C TYR A 41 35.67 -14.22 9.09
N ILE A 42 35.04 -13.03 9.05
CA ILE A 42 33.99 -12.71 8.09
C ILE A 42 34.54 -11.93 6.87
N LEU A 43 33.71 -11.68 5.88
CA LEU A 43 34.05 -10.85 4.73
C LEU A 43 34.69 -9.54 5.16
N GLY A 44 35.81 -9.14 4.53
CA GLY A 44 36.61 -7.97 4.89
C GLY A 44 37.64 -8.21 6.01
N HIS A 45 37.98 -9.48 6.31
CA HIS A 45 38.94 -9.87 7.32
C HIS A 45 38.63 -9.40 8.75
N GLN A 46 37.38 -9.09 9.07
CA GLN A 46 36.96 -8.82 10.43
C GLN A 46 36.96 -10.13 11.25
N PRO A 47 37.59 -10.18 12.43
CA PRO A 47 37.49 -11.32 13.32
C PRO A 47 36.02 -11.58 13.71
N LEU A 48 35.58 -12.81 13.57
CA LEU A 48 34.17 -13.19 13.77
C LEU A 48 33.72 -12.92 15.21
N TRP A 49 34.58 -13.20 16.18
CA TRP A 49 34.35 -12.92 17.58
C TRP A 49 34.10 -11.43 17.83
N GLU A 50 34.98 -10.54 17.31
CA GLU A 50 34.85 -9.10 17.48
C GLU A 50 33.57 -8.56 16.85
N HIS A 51 33.20 -9.08 15.69
CA HIS A 51 31.96 -8.69 15.03
C HIS A 51 30.72 -9.02 15.85
N CYS A 52 30.61 -10.26 16.35
CA CYS A 52 29.45 -10.70 17.12
C CYS A 52 29.39 -9.99 18.47
N LEU A 53 30.51 -9.82 19.16
CA LEU A 53 30.58 -9.11 20.43
C LEU A 53 30.16 -7.64 20.28
N ALA A 54 30.75 -6.92 19.33
CA ALA A 54 30.42 -5.52 19.11
C ALA A 54 28.97 -5.34 18.61
N SER A 55 28.46 -6.25 17.80
CA SER A 55 27.02 -6.24 17.39
C SER A 55 26.08 -6.43 18.59
N ALA A 56 26.43 -7.34 19.52
CA ALA A 56 25.66 -7.57 20.73
C ALA A 56 25.76 -6.36 21.70
N GLN A 57 26.91 -5.66 21.75
CA GLN A 57 27.05 -4.41 22.51
C GLN A 57 26.17 -3.28 21.97
N ILE A 58 26.04 -3.15 20.65
CA ILE A 58 25.10 -2.19 20.05
C ILE A 58 23.67 -2.48 20.53
N LEU A 59 23.27 -3.74 20.61
CA LEU A 59 21.95 -4.13 21.11
C LEU A 59 21.82 -3.93 22.62
N ALA A 60 22.90 -4.12 23.39
CA ALA A 60 22.91 -3.83 24.81
C ALA A 60 22.73 -2.32 25.08
N GLN A 61 23.33 -1.44 24.26
CA GLN A 61 23.09 0.01 24.30
C GLN A 61 21.63 0.38 24.03
N LEU A 62 20.95 -0.39 23.16
CA LEU A 62 19.50 -0.29 22.94
C LEU A 62 18.67 -0.95 24.04
N GLN A 63 19.31 -1.47 25.09
CA GLN A 63 18.67 -2.13 26.24
C GLN A 63 17.74 -3.29 25.84
N THR A 64 18.16 -4.10 24.85
CA THR A 64 17.42 -5.32 24.45
C THR A 64 17.56 -6.43 25.53
N ASP A 65 16.66 -7.41 25.45
CA ASP A 65 16.65 -8.59 26.31
C ASP A 65 17.87 -9.51 26.13
N ALA A 66 18.08 -10.43 27.06
CA ALA A 66 19.17 -11.39 27.04
C ALA A 66 19.09 -12.32 25.81
N ALA A 67 17.90 -12.78 25.44
CA ALA A 67 17.68 -13.67 24.30
C ALA A 67 18.17 -13.05 22.99
N THR A 68 17.92 -11.74 22.79
CA THR A 68 18.38 -10.98 21.61
C THR A 68 19.90 -10.85 21.57
N ARG A 69 20.53 -10.53 22.72
CA ARG A 69 22.00 -10.41 22.83
C ARG A 69 22.66 -11.76 22.59
N VAL A 70 22.14 -12.84 23.18
CA VAL A 70 22.61 -14.22 23.00
C VAL A 70 22.44 -14.68 21.55
N ALA A 71 21.28 -14.43 20.94
CA ALA A 71 21.05 -14.77 19.54
C ALA A 71 22.04 -14.09 18.60
N THR A 72 22.45 -12.85 18.92
CA THR A 72 23.46 -12.11 18.16
C THR A 72 24.84 -12.74 18.25
N LEU A 73 25.22 -13.19 19.44
CA LEU A 73 26.49 -13.91 19.65
C LEU A 73 26.51 -15.24 18.87
N LEU A 74 25.38 -15.93 18.76
CA LEU A 74 25.23 -17.23 18.11
C LEU A 74 25.00 -17.16 16.59
N LEU A 75 24.79 -15.99 16.03
CA LEU A 75 24.34 -15.79 14.65
C LEU A 75 25.25 -16.43 13.60
N SER A 76 26.54 -16.35 13.78
CA SER A 76 27.56 -16.76 12.81
C SER A 76 28.06 -18.19 13.00
N LEU A 77 27.47 -18.98 13.91
CA LEU A 77 27.81 -20.40 14.03
C LEU A 77 27.57 -21.13 12.71
N PRO A 78 28.48 -22.03 12.28
CA PRO A 78 28.26 -22.79 11.07
C PRO A 78 26.95 -23.57 11.17
N VAL A 79 26.16 -23.49 10.11
CA VAL A 79 24.93 -24.29 9.99
C VAL A 79 25.35 -25.72 9.70
N HIS A 80 25.15 -26.63 10.64
CA HIS A 80 25.26 -28.05 10.33
C HIS A 80 24.27 -28.39 9.21
N GLN A 81 24.74 -28.98 8.12
CA GLN A 81 23.92 -29.39 6.97
C GLN A 81 22.99 -30.56 7.38
N GLY A 82 21.91 -30.21 8.10
CA GLY A 82 20.90 -31.16 8.54
C GLY A 82 19.53 -30.48 8.67
N LYS A 83 18.45 -31.16 8.26
CA LYS A 83 17.07 -30.73 8.49
C LYS A 83 16.77 -30.76 9.99
N GLY A 84 16.92 -29.64 10.68
CA GLY A 84 16.61 -29.52 12.11
C GLY A 84 17.16 -28.21 12.69
N LEU A 85 16.64 -27.82 13.85
CA LEU A 85 17.20 -26.78 14.70
C LEU A 85 18.65 -27.18 15.06
N ASP A 86 19.61 -26.27 14.87
CA ASP A 86 21.00 -26.48 15.25
C ASP A 86 21.06 -26.85 16.74
N PRO A 87 21.60 -28.03 17.12
CA PRO A 87 21.62 -28.46 18.51
C PRO A 87 22.32 -27.45 19.42
N ALA A 88 23.29 -26.70 18.90
CA ALA A 88 23.99 -25.68 19.65
C ALA A 88 23.09 -24.49 20.02
N THR A 89 22.13 -24.09 19.17
CA THR A 89 21.20 -23.03 19.48
C THR A 89 20.03 -23.51 20.33
N GLN A 90 19.68 -24.78 20.26
CA GLN A 90 18.65 -25.38 21.13
C GLN A 90 19.07 -25.45 22.59
N ALA A 91 20.38 -25.61 22.88
CA ALA A 91 20.91 -25.63 24.22
C ALA A 91 20.65 -24.33 25.01
N PHE A 92 20.46 -23.20 24.32
CA PHE A 92 20.22 -21.88 24.94
C PHE A 92 18.76 -21.44 24.87
N GLY A 93 17.83 -22.34 24.57
CA GLY A 93 16.38 -22.10 24.60
C GLY A 93 15.73 -21.93 23.22
N SER A 94 14.42 -22.21 23.16
CA SER A 94 13.64 -22.17 21.93
C SER A 94 13.49 -20.77 21.35
N GLU A 95 13.46 -19.75 22.20
CA GLU A 95 13.36 -18.34 21.81
C GLU A 95 14.62 -17.87 21.08
N VAL A 96 15.79 -18.12 21.67
CA VAL A 96 17.10 -17.84 21.05
C VAL A 96 17.21 -18.54 19.70
N SER A 97 16.82 -19.80 19.64
CA SER A 97 16.86 -20.59 18.42
C SER A 97 15.99 -19.99 17.29
N LYS A 98 14.77 -19.53 17.60
CA LYS A 98 13.88 -18.83 16.64
C LYS A 98 14.51 -17.54 16.13
N LEU A 99 15.10 -16.73 17.02
CA LEU A 99 15.77 -15.48 16.63
C LEU A 99 16.96 -15.72 15.71
N VAL A 100 17.81 -16.70 16.01
CA VAL A 100 18.94 -17.06 15.17
C VAL A 100 18.49 -17.52 13.79
N GLN A 101 17.50 -18.41 13.71
CA GLN A 101 16.98 -18.92 12.44
C GLN A 101 16.33 -17.82 11.59
N GLY A 102 15.51 -16.96 12.21
CA GLY A 102 14.88 -15.83 11.53
C GLY A 102 15.92 -14.86 10.98
N THR A 103 16.96 -14.54 11.76
CA THR A 103 18.05 -13.64 11.32
C THR A 103 18.85 -14.26 10.17
N ARG A 104 19.16 -15.56 10.21
CA ARG A 104 19.83 -16.27 9.11
C ARG A 104 18.99 -16.31 7.84
N ALA A 105 17.67 -16.45 7.96
CA ALA A 105 16.78 -16.36 6.82
C ALA A 105 16.83 -14.96 6.16
N LEU A 106 16.84 -13.87 6.95
CA LEU A 106 17.02 -12.52 6.44
C LEU A 106 18.38 -12.29 5.77
N LEU A 107 19.45 -12.89 6.27
CA LEU A 107 20.79 -12.80 5.65
C LEU A 107 20.81 -13.37 4.24
N ARG A 108 20.24 -14.57 4.05
CA ARG A 108 20.14 -15.23 2.72
C ARG A 108 19.39 -14.39 1.71
N ILE A 109 18.32 -13.73 2.13
CA ILE A 109 17.53 -12.86 1.24
C ILE A 109 18.32 -11.64 0.81
N GLY A 110 19.10 -11.03 1.71
CA GLY A 110 19.98 -9.90 1.37
C GLY A 110 21.03 -10.29 0.31
N GLU A 111 21.55 -11.50 0.34
CA GLU A 111 22.49 -12.02 -0.67
C GLU A 111 21.81 -12.21 -2.03
N VAL A 112 20.67 -12.87 -2.06
CA VAL A 112 19.85 -13.09 -3.26
C VAL A 112 19.39 -11.77 -3.88
N ALA A 113 19.03 -10.79 -3.07
CA ALA A 113 18.62 -9.47 -3.55
C ALA A 113 19.75 -8.65 -4.17
N ARG A 114 21.00 -8.80 -3.69
CA ARG A 114 22.21 -8.16 -4.29
C ARG A 114 22.49 -8.71 -5.67
N GLU A 115 22.40 -10.03 -5.84
CA GLU A 115 22.60 -10.69 -7.12
C GLU A 115 21.55 -10.26 -8.15
N ALA A 116 20.30 -10.08 -7.73
CA ALA A 116 19.22 -9.62 -8.59
C ALA A 116 19.32 -8.15 -9.00
N ALA A 117 19.74 -7.27 -8.09
CA ALA A 117 19.92 -5.84 -8.37
C ALA A 117 21.00 -5.61 -9.45
N ALA A 118 22.00 -6.47 -9.54
CA ALA A 118 23.03 -6.44 -10.56
C ALA A 118 22.54 -6.82 -11.97
N GLN A 119 21.38 -7.51 -12.08
CA GLN A 119 20.87 -8.07 -13.34
C GLN A 119 19.65 -7.34 -13.92
N SER A 120 18.99 -6.44 -13.20
CA SER A 120 17.65 -5.94 -13.56
C SER A 120 17.64 -4.44 -13.88
N GLY A 121 17.41 -4.08 -15.14
CA GLY A 121 17.19 -2.71 -15.62
C GLY A 121 15.76 -2.16 -15.44
N VAL A 122 14.88 -2.77 -14.64
CA VAL A 122 13.45 -2.41 -14.55
C VAL A 122 13.06 -2.02 -13.13
N ASP A 123 12.55 -0.77 -12.99
CA ASP A 123 11.88 -0.19 -11.82
C ASP A 123 12.52 -0.51 -10.45
N ALA A 124 13.77 -0.05 -10.30
CA ALA A 124 14.59 -0.28 -9.11
C ALA A 124 13.91 0.24 -7.81
N ALA A 125 13.12 1.31 -7.89
CA ALA A 125 12.46 1.90 -6.72
C ALA A 125 11.37 0.98 -6.15
N THR A 126 10.51 0.43 -7.01
CA THR A 126 9.46 -0.52 -6.63
C THR A 126 10.04 -1.82 -6.08
N GLN A 127 11.13 -2.32 -6.67
CA GLN A 127 11.82 -3.53 -6.18
C GLN A 127 12.44 -3.31 -4.81
N LYS A 128 13.09 -2.17 -4.56
CA LYS A 128 13.64 -1.81 -3.25
C LYS A 128 12.54 -1.73 -2.18
N GLU A 129 11.39 -1.16 -2.51
CA GLU A 129 10.27 -1.06 -1.57
C GLU A 129 9.64 -2.43 -1.28
N ASN A 130 9.45 -3.28 -2.28
CA ASN A 130 8.96 -4.64 -2.11
C ASN A 130 9.93 -5.49 -1.27
N LEU A 131 11.23 -5.32 -1.46
CA LEU A 131 12.25 -5.99 -0.64
C LEU A 131 12.17 -5.55 0.83
N ARG A 132 11.98 -4.25 1.10
CA ARG A 132 11.77 -3.73 2.47
C ARG A 132 10.52 -4.32 3.11
N LYS A 133 9.40 -4.36 2.39
CA LYS A 133 8.14 -4.96 2.86
C LYS A 133 8.32 -6.45 3.16
N MET A 134 9.02 -7.18 2.28
CA MET A 134 9.30 -8.58 2.46
C MET A 134 10.15 -8.85 3.71
N LEU A 135 11.23 -8.08 3.93
CA LEU A 135 12.08 -8.20 5.11
C LEU A 135 11.29 -8.03 6.41
N LEU A 136 10.34 -7.09 6.42
CA LEU A 136 9.49 -6.86 7.58
C LEU A 136 8.40 -7.92 7.74
N ALA A 137 7.82 -8.40 6.66
CA ALA A 137 6.82 -9.47 6.70
C ALA A 137 7.42 -10.82 7.13
N MET A 138 8.70 -11.06 6.85
CA MET A 138 9.42 -12.26 7.30
C MET A 138 9.88 -12.18 8.75
N ALA A 139 10.08 -10.99 9.28
CA ALA A 139 10.40 -10.80 10.68
C ALA A 139 9.13 -11.05 11.51
N THR A 140 8.88 -12.32 11.84
CA THR A 140 7.84 -12.68 12.81
C THR A 140 8.10 -12.08 14.18
N ASP A 141 9.37 -11.75 14.45
CA ASP A 141 9.84 -11.08 15.65
C ASP A 141 10.74 -9.89 15.24
N LEU A 142 10.45 -8.72 15.74
CA LEU A 142 11.16 -7.48 15.41
C LEU A 142 12.62 -7.50 15.85
N ARG A 143 12.96 -8.26 16.89
CA ARG A 143 14.33 -8.46 17.37
C ARG A 143 15.24 -9.00 16.27
N ILE A 144 14.70 -9.80 15.34
CA ILE A 144 15.41 -10.30 14.16
C ILE A 144 15.94 -9.14 13.30
N VAL A 145 15.10 -8.10 13.10
CA VAL A 145 15.51 -6.91 12.35
C VAL A 145 16.55 -6.11 13.10
N LEU A 146 16.41 -5.96 14.44
CA LEU A 146 17.38 -5.26 15.28
C LEU A 146 18.75 -5.91 15.23
N ILE A 147 18.82 -7.23 15.35
CA ILE A 147 20.07 -8.02 15.22
C ILE A 147 20.74 -7.72 13.87
N ARG A 148 19.93 -7.70 12.81
CA ARG A 148 20.45 -7.43 11.46
C ARG A 148 20.97 -6.00 11.30
N LEU A 149 20.27 -5.00 11.87
CA LEU A 149 20.71 -3.62 11.86
C LEU A 149 22.01 -3.44 12.64
N ALA A 150 22.10 -4.01 13.83
CA ALA A 150 23.31 -3.95 14.65
C ALA A 150 24.53 -4.59 13.95
N SER A 151 24.34 -5.77 13.35
CA SER A 151 25.39 -6.45 12.58
C SER A 151 25.83 -5.61 11.36
N ARG A 152 24.90 -4.97 10.63
CA ARG A 152 25.21 -4.09 9.50
C ARG A 152 26.00 -2.85 9.95
N LEU A 153 25.56 -2.21 11.03
CA LEU A 153 26.26 -1.06 11.59
C LEU A 153 27.69 -1.42 12.03
N GLN A 154 27.86 -2.59 12.66
CA GLN A 154 29.19 -3.05 13.06
C GLN A 154 30.12 -3.29 11.87
N SER A 155 29.62 -3.84 10.77
CA SER A 155 30.39 -3.98 9.53
C SER A 155 30.87 -2.61 9.01
N LEU A 156 30.00 -1.61 8.97
CA LEU A 156 30.38 -0.24 8.55
C LEU A 156 31.42 0.38 9.48
N ARG A 157 31.26 0.23 10.80
CA ARG A 157 32.23 0.69 11.81
C ARG A 157 33.60 0.05 11.61
N TRP A 158 33.63 -1.25 11.32
CA TRP A 158 34.86 -1.97 11.05
C TRP A 158 35.61 -1.37 9.85
N TYR A 159 34.96 -1.24 8.69
CA TYR A 159 35.58 -0.64 7.51
C TYR A 159 36.05 0.80 7.76
N ALA A 160 35.27 1.58 8.52
CA ALA A 160 35.64 2.97 8.83
C ALA A 160 36.87 3.06 9.74
N ASN A 161 37.00 2.17 10.72
CA ASN A 161 38.09 2.17 11.70
C ASN A 161 39.40 1.61 11.13
N THR A 162 39.30 0.53 10.35
CA THR A 162 40.47 -0.12 9.73
C THR A 162 40.94 0.60 8.47
N LYS A 163 40.14 1.56 7.95
CA LYS A 163 40.39 2.26 6.68
C LYS A 163 40.52 1.28 5.49
N THR A 164 39.93 0.12 5.60
CA THR A 164 39.87 -0.90 4.53
C THR A 164 38.82 -0.47 3.52
N GLU A 165 38.99 -0.87 2.27
CA GLU A 165 38.02 -0.62 1.22
C GLU A 165 36.69 -1.32 1.55
N CYS A 166 35.59 -0.57 1.53
CA CYS A 166 34.28 -1.11 1.82
C CYS A 166 33.82 -2.06 0.69
N GLN A 167 33.28 -3.19 1.06
CA GLN A 167 32.74 -4.16 0.08
C GLN A 167 31.75 -3.47 -0.89
N THR A 168 31.93 -3.70 -2.19
CA THR A 168 31.09 -3.15 -3.25
C THR A 168 29.60 -3.39 -2.98
N GLY A 169 28.80 -2.33 -3.06
CA GLY A 169 27.34 -2.38 -2.85
C GLY A 169 26.89 -2.37 -1.39
N LEU A 170 27.77 -2.60 -0.40
CA LEU A 170 27.38 -2.63 1.02
C LEU A 170 26.88 -1.26 1.51
N ALA A 171 27.56 -0.18 1.13
CA ALA A 171 27.18 1.19 1.45
C ALA A 171 25.84 1.57 0.78
N GLN A 172 25.69 1.25 -0.50
CA GLN A 172 24.45 1.51 -1.26
C GLN A 172 23.27 0.74 -0.65
N GLU A 173 23.43 -0.55 -0.37
CA GLU A 173 22.40 -1.38 0.28
C GLU A 173 22.00 -0.81 1.65
N THR A 174 22.97 -0.26 2.38
CA THR A 174 22.69 0.37 3.68
C THR A 174 21.81 1.61 3.53
N LEU A 175 22.12 2.51 2.59
CA LEU A 175 21.31 3.71 2.34
C LEU A 175 19.94 3.37 1.74
N ASP A 176 19.88 2.38 0.87
CA ASP A 176 18.64 2.01 0.17
C ASP A 176 17.68 1.19 1.03
N LEU A 177 18.19 0.35 1.94
CA LEU A 177 17.40 -0.64 2.65
C LEU A 177 17.44 -0.49 4.16
N TYR A 178 18.64 -0.55 4.79
CA TYR A 178 18.76 -0.65 6.23
C TYR A 178 18.53 0.68 6.97
N ALA A 179 19.05 1.81 6.48
CA ALA A 179 18.83 3.12 7.10
C ALA A 179 17.34 3.55 7.03
N PRO A 180 16.62 3.38 5.91
CA PRO A 180 15.17 3.59 5.88
C PRO A 180 14.41 2.63 6.80
N LEU A 181 14.88 1.39 6.98
CA LEU A 181 14.27 0.43 7.89
C LEU A 181 14.44 0.88 9.34
N ALA A 182 15.66 1.28 9.75
CA ALA A 182 15.93 1.85 11.06
C ALA A 182 15.09 3.12 11.33
N ASN A 183 14.91 3.98 10.31
CA ASN A 183 14.05 5.16 10.36
C ASN A 183 12.58 4.81 10.66
N ARG A 184 12.06 3.76 10.00
CA ARG A 184 10.68 3.29 10.21
C ARG A 184 10.48 2.70 11.61
N LEU A 185 11.49 2.02 12.13
CA LEU A 185 11.48 1.47 13.49
C LEU A 185 11.73 2.55 14.57
N GLY A 186 11.97 3.79 14.18
CA GLY A 186 12.24 4.90 15.09
C GLY A 186 13.60 4.83 15.77
N ILE A 187 14.53 3.98 15.34
CA ILE A 187 15.84 3.80 15.95
C ILE A 187 16.82 4.78 15.31
N TRP A 188 16.71 6.04 15.74
CA TRP A 188 17.40 7.15 15.09
C TRP A 188 18.92 7.09 15.24
N GLN A 189 19.42 6.60 16.37
CA GLN A 189 20.84 6.48 16.63
C GLN A 189 21.52 5.58 15.60
N ILE A 190 20.99 4.36 15.40
CA ILE A 190 21.49 3.43 14.38
C ILE A 190 21.34 4.02 12.97
N LYS A 191 20.18 4.62 12.70
CA LYS A 191 19.90 5.23 11.40
C LYS A 191 20.94 6.25 10.98
N TRP A 192 21.18 7.24 11.84
CA TRP A 192 22.10 8.33 11.49
C TRP A 192 23.53 7.88 11.31
N GLU A 193 23.99 7.00 12.17
CA GLU A 193 25.35 6.46 12.07
C GLU A 193 25.52 5.60 10.81
N MET A 194 24.54 4.78 10.47
CA MET A 194 24.53 4.03 9.21
C MET A 194 24.55 4.95 7.99
N GLU A 195 23.75 6.00 7.99
CA GLU A 195 23.71 6.99 6.91
C GLU A 195 25.05 7.68 6.73
N ASP A 196 25.65 8.18 7.82
CA ASP A 196 26.93 8.88 7.76
C ASP A 196 28.08 7.99 7.31
N LEU A 197 28.17 6.75 7.85
CA LEU A 197 29.21 5.81 7.47
C LEU A 197 29.04 5.33 6.03
N ALA A 198 27.82 5.00 5.62
CA ALA A 198 27.56 4.57 4.26
C ALA A 198 27.83 5.69 3.23
N PHE A 199 27.42 6.92 3.54
CA PHE A 199 27.70 8.09 2.71
C PHE A 199 29.20 8.36 2.57
N ARG A 200 29.96 8.23 3.67
CA ARG A 200 31.42 8.34 3.65
C ARG A 200 32.09 7.38 2.67
N PHE A 201 31.55 6.17 2.51
CA PHE A 201 32.09 5.18 1.57
C PHE A 201 31.59 5.39 0.15
N GLN A 202 30.37 5.85 -0.03
CA GLN A 202 29.77 6.00 -1.36
C GLN A 202 30.20 7.30 -2.04
N GLU A 203 30.25 8.42 -1.29
CA GLU A 203 30.58 9.76 -1.78
C GLU A 203 31.70 10.40 -0.94
N PRO A 204 32.91 9.81 -0.93
CA PRO A 204 33.98 10.20 -0.02
C PRO A 204 34.40 11.66 -0.19
N GLU A 205 34.39 12.20 -1.40
CA GLU A 205 34.78 13.59 -1.67
C GLU A 205 33.72 14.57 -1.15
N GLN A 206 32.45 14.27 -1.33
CA GLN A 206 31.35 15.09 -0.79
C GLN A 206 31.36 15.07 0.74
N TYR A 207 31.57 13.89 1.33
CA TYR A 207 31.67 13.73 2.77
C TYR A 207 32.82 14.58 3.33
N LYS A 208 34.03 14.49 2.75
CA LYS A 208 35.20 15.27 3.17
C LYS A 208 34.99 16.80 3.01
N ALA A 209 34.37 17.23 1.91
CA ALA A 209 34.09 18.64 1.68
C ALA A 209 33.17 19.23 2.75
N ILE A 210 32.08 18.52 3.11
CA ILE A 210 31.15 18.95 4.16
C ILE A 210 31.85 18.90 5.55
N ALA A 211 32.58 17.82 5.84
CA ALA A 211 33.31 17.66 7.10
C ALA A 211 34.32 18.79 7.31
N LYS A 212 35.08 19.18 6.27
CA LYS A 212 36.01 20.27 6.31
C LYS A 212 35.32 21.60 6.60
N ARG A 213 34.21 21.91 5.92
CA ARG A 213 33.43 23.14 6.15
C ARG A 213 32.84 23.18 7.58
N LEU A 214 32.46 22.06 8.13
CA LEU A 214 32.00 21.95 9.52
C LEU A 214 33.12 22.19 10.51
N GLU A 215 34.33 21.66 10.25
CA GLU A 215 35.51 21.85 11.13
C GLU A 215 36.01 23.29 11.12
N GLU A 216 36.09 23.96 9.96
CA GLU A 216 36.48 25.35 9.83
C GLU A 216 35.63 26.30 10.68
N LYS A 217 34.34 26.01 10.86
CA LYS A 217 33.40 26.80 11.68
C LYS A 217 33.15 26.20 13.07
N ARG A 218 33.93 25.22 13.51
CA ARG A 218 33.67 24.49 14.75
C ARG A 218 33.71 25.39 15.99
N VAL A 219 34.77 26.16 16.16
CA VAL A 219 34.99 27.02 17.36
C VAL A 219 33.90 28.08 17.49
N GLU A 220 33.57 28.74 16.38
CA GLU A 220 32.49 29.73 16.34
C GLU A 220 31.13 29.12 16.68
N ARG A 221 30.86 27.93 16.12
CA ARG A 221 29.63 27.23 16.35
C ARG A 221 29.47 26.73 17.78
N GLU A 222 30.55 26.17 18.36
CA GLU A 222 30.56 25.68 19.75
C GLU A 222 30.33 26.86 20.72
N SER A 223 31.06 27.98 20.56
CA SER A 223 30.87 29.17 21.37
C SER A 223 29.45 29.73 21.31
N PHE A 224 28.85 29.77 20.11
CA PHE A 224 27.46 30.21 19.93
C PHE A 224 26.46 29.26 20.60
N ILE A 225 26.66 27.94 20.44
CA ILE A 225 25.81 26.95 21.09
C ILE A 225 25.91 27.06 22.61
N ASP A 226 27.09 27.20 23.17
CA ASP A 226 27.30 27.34 24.62
C ASP A 226 26.61 28.59 25.18
N GLN A 227 26.68 29.71 24.46
CA GLN A 227 25.93 30.92 24.81
C GLN A 227 24.42 30.67 24.81
N THR A 228 23.91 30.04 23.75
CA THR A 228 22.48 29.70 23.62
C THR A 228 22.02 28.74 24.71
N LEU A 229 22.85 27.75 25.06
CA LEU A 229 22.55 26.80 26.14
C LEU A 229 22.44 27.51 27.50
N THR A 230 23.37 28.48 27.75
CA THR A 230 23.35 29.25 29.00
C THR A 230 22.10 30.12 29.10
N GLN A 231 21.74 30.84 28.04
CA GLN A 231 20.53 31.65 27.99
C GLN A 231 19.26 30.82 28.17
N LEU A 232 19.15 29.67 27.49
CA LEU A 232 18.01 28.78 27.65
C LEU A 232 17.87 28.21 29.06
N ARG A 233 19.01 27.89 29.72
CA ARG A 233 18.98 27.43 31.14
C ARG A 233 18.50 28.53 32.09
N GLU A 234 18.94 29.77 31.87
CA GLU A 234 18.49 30.92 32.64
C GLU A 234 17.00 31.20 32.47
N LEU A 235 16.51 31.20 31.22
CA LEU A 235 15.09 31.41 30.88
C LEU A 235 14.18 30.33 31.47
N THR A 236 14.57 29.07 31.35
CA THR A 236 13.79 27.96 31.90
C THR A 236 13.79 27.94 33.43
N ALA A 237 14.94 28.27 34.06
CA ALA A 237 15.07 28.39 35.52
C ALA A 237 14.20 29.53 36.08
N GLN A 238 14.21 30.72 35.44
CA GLN A 238 13.38 31.86 35.82
C GLN A 238 11.87 31.55 35.72
N ALA A 239 11.49 30.74 34.72
CA ALA A 239 10.11 30.28 34.54
C ALA A 239 9.74 29.10 35.47
N GLY A 240 10.68 28.59 36.28
CA GLY A 240 10.43 27.43 37.16
C GLY A 240 10.22 26.10 36.40
N ILE A 241 10.72 25.99 35.18
CA ILE A 241 10.61 24.78 34.34
C ILE A 241 11.88 23.95 34.50
N ASP A 242 11.73 22.71 35.00
CA ASP A 242 12.83 21.73 35.03
C ASP A 242 13.12 21.25 33.58
N ALA A 243 14.28 21.66 33.04
CA ALA A 243 14.66 21.36 31.68
C ALA A 243 16.10 20.84 31.59
N SER A 244 16.29 19.73 30.89
CA SER A 244 17.60 19.24 30.48
C SER A 244 17.91 19.76 29.08
N ILE A 245 18.98 20.61 28.97
CA ILE A 245 19.30 21.34 27.74
C ILE A 245 20.69 20.94 27.26
N SER A 246 20.75 20.50 25.97
CA SER A 246 21.99 20.02 25.35
C SER A 246 22.13 20.48 23.89
N GLY A 247 23.36 20.67 23.44
CA GLY A 247 23.65 20.87 22.01
C GLY A 247 23.42 19.57 21.22
N ARG A 248 22.95 19.68 19.99
CA ARG A 248 22.74 18.54 19.09
C ARG A 248 23.64 18.64 17.86
N PRO A 249 24.66 17.79 17.73
CA PRO A 249 25.45 17.72 16.50
C PRO A 249 24.57 17.23 15.34
N LYS A 250 24.73 17.85 14.17
CA LYS A 250 24.01 17.45 12.97
C LYS A 250 24.89 16.52 12.13
N HIS A 251 24.28 15.44 11.67
CA HIS A 251 24.92 14.41 10.87
C HIS A 251 25.20 14.88 9.43
N ILE A 252 26.36 14.53 8.89
CA ILE A 252 26.87 15.00 7.59
C ILE A 252 25.93 14.60 6.45
N TYR A 253 25.45 13.35 6.44
CA TYR A 253 24.47 12.89 5.45
C TYR A 253 23.18 13.70 5.49
N SER A 254 22.68 14.05 6.68
CA SER A 254 21.46 14.87 6.81
C SER A 254 21.67 16.28 6.24
N ILE A 255 22.84 16.85 6.39
CA ILE A 255 23.24 18.15 5.80
C ILE A 255 23.25 18.03 4.27
N TRP A 256 23.96 17.05 3.73
CA TRP A 256 24.04 16.79 2.29
C TRP A 256 22.66 16.58 1.67
N ASN A 257 21.85 15.74 2.27
CA ASN A 257 20.49 15.43 1.77
C ASN A 257 19.57 16.67 1.77
N LYS A 258 19.72 17.56 2.76
CA LYS A 258 18.97 18.84 2.80
C LYS A 258 19.46 19.79 1.71
N MET A 259 20.78 19.90 1.47
CA MET A 259 21.35 20.67 0.36
C MET A 259 20.81 20.19 -1.00
N GLN A 260 20.78 18.88 -1.22
CA GLN A 260 20.26 18.30 -2.47
C GLN A 260 18.76 18.56 -2.66
N ARG A 261 17.96 18.37 -1.61
CA ARG A 261 16.50 18.53 -1.68
C ARG A 261 16.02 19.96 -1.86
N LYS A 262 16.68 20.91 -1.18
CA LYS A 262 16.33 22.33 -1.25
C LYS A 262 17.13 23.07 -2.33
N ALA A 263 18.08 22.41 -3.01
CA ALA A 263 19.01 23.01 -3.97
C ALA A 263 19.72 24.27 -3.43
N VAL A 264 20.15 24.23 -2.14
CA VAL A 264 20.80 25.35 -1.44
C VAL A 264 22.25 25.03 -1.13
N ASP A 265 23.11 26.07 -1.04
CA ASP A 265 24.49 25.88 -0.59
C ASP A 265 24.58 25.69 0.93
N PHE A 266 25.71 25.15 1.37
CA PHE A 266 26.01 24.93 2.79
C PHE A 266 25.86 26.20 3.65
N SER A 267 26.19 27.38 3.10
CA SER A 267 26.10 28.68 3.78
C SER A 267 24.67 29.14 4.05
N GLU A 268 23.69 28.61 3.29
CA GLU A 268 22.26 28.96 3.39
C GLU A 268 21.49 28.07 4.36
N LEU A 269 22.16 27.10 4.99
CA LEU A 269 21.54 26.20 5.96
C LEU A 269 21.46 26.83 7.34
N TYR A 270 20.26 27.19 7.76
CA TYR A 270 19.97 27.77 9.09
C TYR A 270 20.13 26.79 10.25
N ASP A 271 20.01 25.49 10.01
CA ASP A 271 19.90 24.43 11.02
C ASP A 271 21.20 23.66 11.30
N LEU A 272 22.36 24.28 10.99
CA LEU A 272 23.68 23.74 11.35
C LEU A 272 23.95 23.83 12.85
N ARG A 273 23.25 24.71 13.55
CA ARG A 273 23.30 24.91 15.01
C ARG A 273 21.97 24.44 15.56
N ALA A 274 21.98 23.43 16.41
CA ALA A 274 20.78 22.90 17.01
C ALA A 274 20.95 22.64 18.50
N VAL A 275 19.91 22.95 19.25
CA VAL A 275 19.80 22.67 20.68
C VAL A 275 18.58 21.83 20.96
N ARG A 276 18.67 21.03 22.00
CA ARG A 276 17.58 20.14 22.45
C ARG A 276 17.21 20.50 23.87
N VAL A 277 15.91 20.69 24.10
CA VAL A 277 15.32 20.96 25.41
C VAL A 277 14.39 19.81 25.77
N ILE A 278 14.68 19.12 26.88
CA ILE A 278 13.89 18.02 27.38
C ILE A 278 13.20 18.48 28.68
N VAL A 279 11.88 18.39 28.70
CA VAL A 279 11.02 18.88 29.79
C VAL A 279 10.14 17.76 30.34
N PRO A 280 9.49 17.93 31.54
CA PRO A 280 8.71 16.90 32.17
C PRO A 280 7.45 16.47 31.40
N ASP A 281 6.70 17.44 30.86
CA ASP A 281 5.39 17.20 30.24
C ASP A 281 5.14 18.07 29.00
N GLU A 282 4.02 17.82 28.30
CA GLU A 282 3.66 18.50 27.06
C GLU A 282 3.34 19.99 27.28
N ARG A 283 2.80 20.37 28.45
CA ARG A 283 2.51 21.78 28.77
C ARG A 283 3.80 22.58 28.90
N ALA A 284 4.82 21.98 29.52
CA ALA A 284 6.14 22.57 29.61
C ALA A 284 6.79 22.71 28.22
N CYS A 285 6.52 21.81 27.26
CA CYS A 285 6.99 21.96 25.87
C CYS A 285 6.50 23.28 25.24
N TYR A 286 5.21 23.55 25.33
CA TYR A 286 4.63 24.77 24.77
C TYR A 286 5.00 26.03 25.57
N ALA A 287 5.18 25.91 26.87
CA ALA A 287 5.68 27.02 27.71
C ALA A 287 7.10 27.43 27.30
N VAL A 288 8.01 26.46 27.11
CA VAL A 288 9.38 26.73 26.63
C VAL A 288 9.35 27.29 25.22
N LEU A 289 8.46 26.82 24.33
CA LEU A 289 8.30 27.41 22.99
C LEU A 289 7.94 28.90 23.07
N GLY A 290 7.03 29.28 23.98
CA GLY A 290 6.67 30.67 24.24
C GLY A 290 7.87 31.50 24.68
N LEU A 291 8.65 31.01 25.65
CA LEU A 291 9.88 31.70 26.14
C LEU A 291 10.94 31.87 25.03
N VAL A 292 11.10 30.86 24.19
CA VAL A 292 12.02 30.90 23.04
C VAL A 292 11.57 31.95 22.03
N HIS A 293 10.31 32.06 21.70
CA HIS A 293 9.76 33.01 20.73
C HIS A 293 9.67 34.45 21.30
N GLU A 294 9.64 34.60 22.63
CA GLU A 294 9.71 35.90 23.29
C GLU A 294 11.15 36.46 23.29
N HIS A 295 12.14 35.57 23.47
CA HIS A 295 13.54 35.95 23.58
C HIS A 295 14.26 36.10 22.24
N TRP A 296 13.91 35.24 21.24
CA TRP A 296 14.49 35.24 19.90
C TRP A 296 13.40 35.38 18.83
N SER A 297 13.78 35.97 17.69
CA SER A 297 12.85 36.15 16.58
C SER A 297 12.62 34.84 15.81
N PRO A 298 11.40 34.27 15.75
CA PRO A 298 11.15 33.05 15.01
C PRO A 298 11.22 33.28 13.49
N ILE A 299 11.80 32.30 12.77
CA ILE A 299 11.82 32.27 11.31
C ILE A 299 10.53 31.54 10.84
N GLY A 300 9.55 32.29 10.37
CA GLY A 300 8.14 31.87 10.25
C GLY A 300 7.83 30.67 9.34
N GLN A 301 8.76 30.22 8.50
CA GLN A 301 8.56 29.04 7.63
C GLN A 301 9.25 27.76 8.15
N GLU A 302 9.94 27.83 9.28
CA GLU A 302 10.75 26.74 9.85
C GLU A 302 10.22 26.35 11.24
N PHE A 303 8.87 26.24 11.38
CA PHE A 303 8.21 25.74 12.60
C PHE A 303 7.41 24.47 12.30
N ASP A 304 7.67 23.42 13.07
CA ASP A 304 6.97 22.14 12.97
C ASP A 304 6.47 21.68 14.34
N ASP A 305 5.17 21.46 14.46
CA ASP A 305 4.56 20.86 15.65
C ASP A 305 4.26 19.36 15.42
N TYR A 306 5.24 18.52 15.77
CA TYR A 306 5.10 17.07 15.74
C TYR A 306 4.55 16.49 17.07
N ILE A 307 4.15 17.31 18.04
CA ILE A 307 3.42 16.86 19.23
C ILE A 307 1.94 16.71 18.86
N SER A 308 1.36 17.77 18.29
CA SER A 308 -0.03 17.76 17.82
C SER A 308 -0.25 16.91 16.57
N ARG A 309 0.77 16.84 15.68
CA ARG A 309 0.73 16.03 14.44
C ARG A 309 1.97 15.13 14.35
N PRO A 310 1.98 14.00 15.06
CA PRO A 310 3.12 13.08 15.06
C PRO A 310 3.49 12.59 13.66
N LYS A 311 4.78 12.39 13.40
CA LYS A 311 5.23 11.76 12.16
C LYS A 311 4.71 10.32 12.06
N PRO A 312 4.59 9.75 10.83
CA PRO A 312 4.11 8.37 10.64
C PRO A 312 4.87 7.30 11.44
N ASN A 313 6.13 7.56 11.82
CA ASN A 313 6.94 6.69 12.66
C ASN A 313 6.81 6.95 14.17
N GLY A 314 5.79 7.71 14.59
CA GLY A 314 5.52 8.03 15.99
C GLY A 314 6.43 9.11 16.61
N TYR A 315 7.32 9.75 15.82
CA TYR A 315 8.18 10.83 16.33
C TYR A 315 7.36 12.04 16.75
N ARG A 316 7.63 12.56 17.96
CA ARG A 316 6.98 13.72 18.57
C ARG A 316 8.03 14.70 19.08
N SER A 317 7.92 15.97 18.72
CA SER A 317 8.77 17.08 19.18
C SER A 317 8.23 18.38 18.62
N LEU A 318 8.45 19.52 19.28
CA LEU A 318 8.34 20.83 18.64
C LEU A 318 9.69 21.18 18.02
N HIS A 319 9.69 21.68 16.79
CA HIS A 319 10.88 22.20 16.13
C HIS A 319 10.62 23.64 15.74
N THR A 320 11.50 24.53 16.14
CA THR A 320 11.46 25.93 15.73
C THR A 320 12.87 26.41 15.41
N VAL A 321 12.99 27.22 14.37
CA VAL A 321 14.22 27.91 14.03
C VAL A 321 14.05 29.38 14.43
N VAL A 322 14.97 29.85 15.25
CA VAL A 322 14.98 31.25 15.73
C VAL A 322 16.30 31.94 15.40
N ALA A 323 16.26 33.26 15.25
CA ALA A 323 17.43 34.07 15.00
C ALA A 323 17.72 34.99 16.20
N ASP A 324 19.02 35.12 16.53
CA ASP A 324 19.45 36.09 17.51
C ASP A 324 19.48 37.53 16.94
N SER A 325 19.89 38.51 17.76
CA SER A 325 20.03 39.92 17.39
C SER A 325 21.04 40.18 16.27
N GLN A 326 21.95 39.23 16.00
CA GLN A 326 22.94 39.26 14.92
C GLN A 326 22.48 38.50 13.65
N GLY A 327 21.28 37.99 13.63
CA GLY A 327 20.73 37.20 12.52
C GLY A 327 21.26 35.77 12.45
N ARG A 328 21.95 35.28 13.51
CA ARG A 328 22.46 33.89 13.55
C ARG A 328 21.31 32.95 13.94
N ALA A 329 21.01 31.97 13.07
CA ALA A 329 19.94 31.04 13.28
C ALA A 329 20.36 29.84 14.15
N VAL A 330 19.42 29.36 14.99
CA VAL A 330 19.51 28.12 15.77
C VAL A 330 18.20 27.36 15.73
N GLU A 331 18.27 26.05 15.50
CA GLU A 331 17.12 25.14 15.63
C GLU A 331 16.95 24.75 17.10
N VAL A 332 15.76 24.96 17.67
CA VAL A 332 15.42 24.54 19.02
C VAL A 332 14.41 23.37 18.93
N GLN A 333 14.80 22.21 19.44
CA GLN A 333 13.95 21.00 19.51
C GLN A 333 13.48 20.80 20.93
N ILE A 334 12.16 20.86 21.15
CA ILE A 334 11.56 20.77 22.47
C ILE A 334 10.71 19.52 22.54
N ARG A 335 10.90 18.69 23.57
CA ARG A 335 10.16 17.44 23.75
C ARG A 335 10.19 16.95 25.20
N THR A 336 9.26 16.09 25.56
CA THR A 336 9.25 15.47 26.89
C THR A 336 10.33 14.37 26.99
N ARG A 337 10.61 13.94 28.21
CA ARG A 337 11.53 12.82 28.47
C ARG A 337 11.07 11.53 27.77
N SER A 338 9.78 11.21 27.84
CA SER A 338 9.23 10.02 27.17
C SER A 338 9.31 10.11 25.64
N MET A 339 9.07 11.29 25.05
CA MET A 339 9.25 11.53 23.62
C MET A 339 10.73 11.44 23.21
N HIS A 340 11.63 11.84 24.11
CA HIS A 340 13.07 11.72 23.89
C HIS A 340 13.51 10.25 23.86
N GLU A 341 13.12 9.47 24.86
CA GLU A 341 13.41 8.04 24.93
C GLU A 341 12.86 7.31 23.70
N PHE A 342 11.62 7.60 23.32
CA PHE A 342 11.04 7.04 22.11
C PHE A 342 11.82 7.47 20.86
N ALA A 343 12.28 8.72 20.76
CA ALA A 343 13.07 9.20 19.63
C ALA A 343 14.48 8.58 19.57
N GLU A 344 15.13 8.25 20.69
CA GLU A 344 16.49 7.66 20.69
C GLU A 344 16.45 6.15 20.48
N PHE A 345 15.55 5.45 21.18
CA PHE A 345 15.49 3.99 21.22
C PHE A 345 14.39 3.40 20.34
N GLY A 346 13.43 4.22 19.89
CA GLY A 346 12.33 3.77 19.06
C GLY A 346 11.54 2.67 19.74
N MET A 347 11.27 1.60 18.98
CA MET A 347 10.55 0.44 19.49
C MET A 347 11.33 -0.37 20.54
N ALA A 348 12.64 -0.25 20.62
CA ALA A 348 13.43 -0.90 21.66
C ALA A 348 13.09 -0.37 23.07
N ALA A 349 12.64 0.88 23.20
CA ALA A 349 12.19 1.45 24.48
C ALA A 349 10.98 0.71 25.09
N HIS A 350 10.13 0.10 24.25
CA HIS A 350 8.95 -0.64 24.73
C HIS A 350 9.27 -2.00 25.37
N TRP A 351 10.38 -2.64 25.03
CA TRP A 351 10.79 -3.88 25.70
C TRP A 351 11.20 -3.63 27.15
N ARG A 352 11.86 -2.50 27.43
CA ARG A 352 12.24 -2.09 28.78
C ARG A 352 11.04 -1.99 29.74
N TYR A 353 9.90 -1.49 29.23
CA TYR A 353 8.69 -1.33 30.07
C TYR A 353 8.05 -2.67 30.47
N LYS A 354 8.21 -3.71 29.62
CA LYS A 354 7.66 -5.06 29.87
C LYS A 354 8.48 -5.85 30.90
N GLU A 355 9.81 -5.66 30.95
CA GLU A 355 10.71 -6.34 31.90
C GLU A 355 10.70 -5.70 33.30
N SER A 356 10.37 -4.41 33.42
CA SER A 356 10.37 -3.71 34.72
C SER A 356 9.18 -4.01 35.63
N GLY A 357 8.34 -4.99 35.33
CA GLY A 357 7.41 -5.62 36.27
C GLY A 357 6.23 -4.76 36.78
N HIS A 358 5.91 -3.64 36.16
CA HIS A 358 4.82 -2.74 36.61
C HIS A 358 3.42 -3.06 36.07
N SER A 359 3.22 -4.23 35.47
CA SER A 359 1.87 -4.69 35.09
C SER A 359 1.50 -6.01 35.75
N ASN A 360 1.13 -5.94 37.02
CA ASN A 360 0.43 -7.03 37.73
C ASN A 360 -1.06 -7.04 37.35
N GLN A 361 -1.40 -7.26 36.07
CA GLN A 361 -2.75 -7.68 35.66
C GLN A 361 -2.63 -8.89 34.74
N PRO A 362 -3.14 -10.06 35.13
CA PRO A 362 -3.19 -11.24 34.29
C PRO A 362 -4.22 -11.00 33.17
N GLY A 363 -3.79 -10.91 31.91
CA GLY A 363 -4.67 -10.85 30.75
C GLY A 363 -4.28 -9.89 29.62
N SER A 364 -3.20 -9.09 29.72
CA SER A 364 -2.92 -8.04 28.71
C SER A 364 -1.63 -8.23 27.89
N SER A 365 -0.95 -9.36 27.97
CA SER A 365 0.42 -9.49 27.44
C SER A 365 0.53 -9.87 25.95
N ASP A 366 -0.48 -10.49 25.33
CA ASP A 366 -0.43 -10.88 23.92
C ASP A 366 -1.06 -9.85 22.97
N ASP A 367 -2.11 -9.18 23.45
CA ASP A 367 -2.89 -8.22 22.67
C ASP A 367 -2.12 -6.91 22.32
N GLY A 368 -1.12 -6.55 23.15
CA GLY A 368 -0.28 -5.36 22.94
C GLY A 368 0.77 -5.54 21.86
N TYR A 369 1.37 -6.72 21.78
CA TYR A 369 2.42 -7.06 20.79
C TYR A 369 1.82 -7.24 19.41
N ASP A 370 0.70 -7.95 19.30
CA ASP A 370 -0.01 -8.13 18.03
C ASP A 370 -0.61 -6.82 17.50
N ARG A 371 -1.13 -5.95 18.38
CA ARG A 371 -1.55 -4.59 17.98
C ARG A 371 -0.38 -3.74 17.49
N GLN A 372 0.79 -3.89 18.04
CA GLN A 372 1.99 -3.13 17.69
C GLN A 372 2.64 -3.65 16.40
N LEU A 373 2.63 -4.97 16.17
CA LEU A 373 2.99 -5.58 14.88
C LEU A 373 1.96 -5.20 13.79
N ALA A 374 0.69 -5.19 14.13
CA ALA A 374 -0.37 -4.73 13.23
C ALA A 374 -0.21 -3.23 12.89
N TRP A 375 0.08 -2.38 13.88
CA TRP A 375 0.36 -0.96 13.67
C TRP A 375 1.63 -0.73 12.83
N MET A 376 2.71 -1.51 13.04
CA MET A 376 3.91 -1.44 12.19
C MET A 376 3.65 -1.92 10.76
N ARG A 377 2.91 -2.99 10.58
CA ARG A 377 2.46 -3.44 9.25
C ARG A 377 1.62 -2.36 8.59
N GLN A 378 0.76 -1.70 9.35
CA GLN A 378 -0.07 -0.59 8.89
C GLN A 378 0.76 0.67 8.54
N LEU A 379 1.80 1.00 9.31
CA LEU A 379 2.76 2.07 8.99
C LEU A 379 3.53 1.82 7.69
N LEU A 380 3.80 0.55 7.39
CA LEU A 380 4.47 0.14 6.15
C LEU A 380 3.54 0.22 4.93
N ALA A 381 2.26 -0.04 5.12
CA ALA A 381 1.23 0.10 4.10
C ALA A 381 0.89 1.56 3.78
N TRP A 382 0.98 2.45 4.77
CA TRP A 382 0.48 3.83 4.67
C TRP A 382 1.38 4.80 3.90
N ARG A 383 2.47 4.36 3.31
CA ARG A 383 3.40 5.23 2.57
C ARG A 383 3.30 5.16 1.05
N GLN A 384 2.10 5.29 0.51
CA GLN A 384 1.93 5.78 -0.87
C GLN A 384 1.79 7.31 -0.98
N ASP A 385 1.66 8.06 0.13
CA ASP A 385 1.24 9.46 0.11
C ASP A 385 2.31 10.53 0.41
N ALA A 386 3.60 10.18 0.52
CA ALA A 386 4.63 11.18 0.85
C ALA A 386 5.71 11.39 -0.23
N GLY A 387 5.39 11.18 -1.48
CA GLY A 387 6.31 11.47 -2.59
C GLY A 387 5.63 11.40 -3.95
N GLY A 388 4.97 12.49 -4.34
CA GLY A 388 4.70 12.87 -5.72
C GLY A 388 3.82 11.93 -6.56
N GLN A 389 2.60 12.40 -6.82
CA GLN A 389 1.66 11.98 -7.88
C GLN A 389 1.02 10.60 -7.76
N SER A 390 -0.28 10.68 -7.56
CA SER A 390 -1.31 9.63 -7.53
C SER A 390 -1.27 8.68 -8.73
N PRO A 391 -1.77 7.44 -8.60
CA PRO A 391 -3.16 7.26 -8.96
C PRO A 391 -4.01 6.53 -7.92
N GLU A 392 -5.27 6.87 -7.98
CA GLU A 392 -6.42 6.36 -7.29
C GLU A 392 -6.46 4.84 -7.14
N SER A 393 -6.38 4.37 -5.91
CA SER A 393 -7.12 3.19 -5.46
C SER A 393 -7.21 3.24 -3.92
N GLU A 394 -8.43 3.12 -3.44
CA GLU A 394 -8.82 3.14 -2.03
C GLU A 394 -7.95 2.23 -1.16
N PRO A 395 -7.53 2.65 0.05
CA PRO A 395 -6.95 1.75 1.02
C PRO A 395 -8.07 0.87 1.59
N THR A 396 -8.27 -0.30 1.02
CA THR A 396 -8.99 -1.36 1.71
C THR A 396 -8.14 -1.81 2.90
N LEU A 397 -8.70 -1.59 4.08
CA LEU A 397 -8.23 -2.04 5.39
C LEU A 397 -8.12 -3.58 5.40
N THR A 398 -6.94 -4.13 5.05
CA THR A 398 -6.62 -5.53 5.35
C THR A 398 -5.15 -5.83 5.01
N ASP A 399 -4.21 -5.34 5.84
CA ASP A 399 -2.78 -5.55 5.61
C ASP A 399 -2.21 -6.84 6.25
N GLY A 400 -3.09 -7.70 6.79
CA GLY A 400 -2.77 -9.10 7.12
C GLY A 400 -2.89 -10.06 5.92
N GLU A 401 -3.23 -9.57 4.72
CA GLU A 401 -3.65 -10.37 3.58
C GLU A 401 -2.64 -10.48 2.42
N ARG A 402 -1.40 -10.01 2.57
CA ARG A 402 -0.41 -10.07 1.48
C ARG A 402 0.82 -10.90 1.84
N ILE A 403 1.35 -11.57 0.83
CA ILE A 403 2.60 -12.35 0.90
C ILE A 403 3.59 -11.85 -0.13
N TYR A 404 4.88 -12.02 0.15
CA TYR A 404 5.98 -11.60 -0.72
C TYR A 404 6.84 -12.81 -1.08
N VAL A 405 6.85 -13.20 -2.36
CA VAL A 405 7.57 -14.36 -2.87
C VAL A 405 8.61 -13.95 -3.90
N LEU A 406 9.63 -14.77 -4.09
CA LEU A 406 10.73 -14.50 -5.00
C LEU A 406 10.57 -15.28 -6.30
N SER A 407 10.91 -14.65 -7.43
CA SER A 407 11.17 -15.39 -8.67
C SER A 407 12.59 -16.02 -8.64
N PRO A 408 12.93 -16.96 -9.53
CA PRO A 408 14.29 -17.50 -9.62
C PRO A 408 15.36 -16.43 -9.89
N GLN A 409 14.97 -15.29 -10.48
CA GLN A 409 15.83 -14.11 -10.69
C GLN A 409 15.79 -13.15 -9.49
N ALA A 410 15.38 -13.64 -8.30
CA ALA A 410 15.27 -12.88 -7.06
C ALA A 410 14.39 -11.62 -7.12
N ARG A 411 13.49 -11.52 -8.10
CA ARG A 411 12.50 -10.47 -8.15
C ARG A 411 11.42 -10.72 -7.10
N VAL A 412 11.17 -9.75 -6.21
CA VAL A 412 10.11 -9.83 -5.21
C VAL A 412 8.75 -9.56 -5.85
N ILE A 413 7.82 -10.47 -5.65
CA ILE A 413 6.45 -10.42 -6.15
C ILE A 413 5.49 -10.37 -4.97
N GLU A 414 4.66 -9.35 -4.96
CA GLU A 414 3.59 -9.16 -3.96
C GLU A 414 2.32 -9.86 -4.43
N LEU A 415 1.77 -10.74 -3.60
CA LEU A 415 0.55 -11.52 -3.88
C LEU A 415 -0.43 -11.42 -2.70
N PRO A 416 -1.74 -11.67 -2.92
CA PRO A 416 -2.67 -11.79 -1.82
C PRO A 416 -2.34 -13.01 -0.94
N ARG A 417 -2.76 -12.95 0.31
CA ARG A 417 -2.70 -14.13 1.22
C ARG A 417 -3.39 -15.32 0.57
N ASP A 418 -2.90 -16.52 0.86
CA ASP A 418 -3.36 -17.78 0.28
C ASP A 418 -3.14 -17.91 -1.25
N ALA A 419 -2.38 -17.02 -1.88
CA ALA A 419 -2.01 -17.13 -3.29
C ALA A 419 -1.25 -18.42 -3.57
N THR A 420 -1.43 -18.94 -4.77
CA THR A 420 -0.86 -20.19 -5.25
C THR A 420 0.20 -19.94 -6.32
N PRO A 421 0.96 -20.96 -6.75
CA PRO A 421 1.86 -20.87 -7.90
C PRO A 421 1.16 -20.40 -9.19
N VAL A 422 -0.13 -20.71 -9.35
CA VAL A 422 -0.90 -20.23 -10.51
C VAL A 422 -1.13 -18.72 -10.43
N ASP A 423 -1.48 -18.20 -9.26
CA ASP A 423 -1.59 -16.74 -9.03
C ASP A 423 -0.27 -16.04 -9.32
N PHE A 424 0.84 -16.61 -8.85
CA PHE A 424 2.19 -16.11 -9.11
C PHE A 424 2.49 -16.06 -10.62
N ALA A 425 2.17 -17.13 -11.36
CA ALA A 425 2.38 -17.20 -12.80
C ALA A 425 1.60 -16.10 -13.55
N TYR A 426 0.32 -15.88 -13.21
CA TYR A 426 -0.51 -14.81 -13.77
C TYR A 426 -0.07 -13.41 -13.37
N HIS A 427 0.56 -13.27 -12.22
CA HIS A 427 1.10 -11.99 -11.77
C HIS A 427 2.33 -11.61 -12.61
N LEU A 428 3.20 -12.56 -12.93
CA LEU A 428 4.38 -12.34 -13.78
C LEU A 428 3.98 -12.01 -15.22
N HIS A 429 3.25 -12.91 -15.87
CA HIS A 429 2.79 -12.71 -17.25
C HIS A 429 1.54 -13.56 -17.52
N THR A 430 0.60 -13.02 -18.32
CA THR A 430 -0.64 -13.71 -18.66
C THR A 430 -0.39 -15.05 -19.36
N ASP A 431 0.53 -15.09 -20.35
CA ASP A 431 0.86 -16.32 -21.07
C ASP A 431 1.57 -17.36 -20.22
N LEU A 432 2.38 -16.90 -19.26
CA LEU A 432 3.01 -17.80 -18.29
C LEU A 432 1.94 -18.49 -17.44
N GLY A 433 0.92 -17.73 -17.00
CA GLY A 433 -0.23 -18.24 -16.29
C GLY A 433 -1.00 -19.26 -17.13
N HIS A 434 -1.32 -18.96 -18.39
CA HIS A 434 -2.06 -19.88 -19.27
C HIS A 434 -1.32 -21.20 -19.51
N ARG A 435 0.00 -21.15 -19.60
CA ARG A 435 0.88 -22.30 -19.89
C ARG A 435 1.40 -23.01 -18.63
N CYS A 436 1.04 -22.57 -17.42
CA CYS A 436 1.46 -23.18 -16.17
C CYS A 436 0.96 -24.63 -16.07
N ARG A 437 1.87 -25.56 -15.76
CA ARG A 437 1.58 -27.00 -15.58
C ARG A 437 2.17 -27.57 -14.28
N GLY A 438 3.13 -26.89 -13.70
CA GLY A 438 3.77 -27.27 -12.47
C GLY A 438 4.48 -26.08 -11.86
N ALA A 439 4.93 -26.24 -10.63
CA ALA A 439 5.75 -25.26 -9.95
C ALA A 439 6.74 -25.91 -9.02
N LYS A 440 7.90 -25.28 -8.86
CA LYS A 440 8.84 -25.60 -7.80
C LYS A 440 8.84 -24.46 -6.79
N VAL A 441 8.76 -24.82 -5.52
CA VAL A 441 8.91 -23.89 -4.41
C VAL A 441 10.15 -24.29 -3.63
N ASP A 442 11.09 -23.38 -3.49
CA ASP A 442 12.40 -23.61 -2.88
C ASP A 442 13.14 -24.83 -3.47
N GLY A 443 13.02 -25.00 -4.80
CA GLY A 443 13.63 -26.09 -5.57
C GLY A 443 12.85 -27.41 -5.60
N HIS A 444 11.76 -27.55 -4.84
CA HIS A 444 10.97 -28.78 -4.75
C HIS A 444 9.67 -28.63 -5.54
N MET A 445 9.29 -29.68 -6.32
CA MET A 445 8.02 -29.72 -7.02
C MET A 445 6.86 -29.74 -6.02
N VAL A 446 5.87 -28.87 -6.23
CA VAL A 446 4.69 -28.75 -5.39
C VAL A 446 3.40 -28.79 -6.24
N PRO A 447 2.27 -29.24 -5.67
CA PRO A 447 0.95 -29.10 -6.30
C PRO A 447 0.60 -27.64 -6.58
N LEU A 448 -0.14 -27.38 -7.67
CA LEU A 448 -0.50 -26.01 -8.09
C LEU A 448 -1.46 -25.28 -7.13
N GLN A 449 -2.16 -26.00 -6.26
CA GLN A 449 -3.02 -25.47 -5.20
C GLN A 449 -2.29 -25.20 -3.88
N THR A 450 -0.96 -25.42 -3.82
CA THR A 450 -0.16 -25.15 -2.63
C THR A 450 -0.19 -23.66 -2.31
N LYS A 451 -0.54 -23.32 -1.06
CA LYS A 451 -0.50 -21.94 -0.59
C LYS A 451 0.94 -21.49 -0.41
N LEU A 452 1.26 -20.36 -1.01
CA LEU A 452 2.59 -19.76 -0.92
C LEU A 452 2.73 -18.96 0.38
N HIS A 453 3.97 -18.87 0.86
CA HIS A 453 4.35 -18.11 2.05
C HIS A 453 5.43 -17.09 1.71
N THR A 454 5.46 -16.01 2.49
CA THR A 454 6.48 -14.97 2.33
C THR A 454 7.89 -15.56 2.44
N GLY A 455 8.77 -15.16 1.51
CA GLY A 455 10.18 -15.57 1.46
C GLY A 455 10.47 -16.79 0.62
N GLN A 456 9.46 -17.48 0.10
CA GLN A 456 9.66 -18.63 -0.77
C GLN A 456 10.09 -18.22 -2.17
N THR A 457 10.94 -19.02 -2.80
CA THR A 457 11.33 -18.86 -4.22
C THR A 457 10.45 -19.77 -5.08
N VAL A 458 9.76 -19.17 -6.07
CA VAL A 458 8.78 -19.87 -6.91
C VAL A 458 9.26 -19.90 -8.37
N GLU A 459 9.44 -21.10 -8.93
CA GLU A 459 9.76 -21.35 -10.33
C GLU A 459 8.56 -22.02 -11.01
N ILE A 460 8.09 -21.46 -12.15
CA ILE A 460 6.95 -22.00 -12.89
C ILE A 460 7.41 -22.90 -14.02
N VAL A 461 6.86 -24.09 -14.05
CA VAL A 461 7.07 -25.07 -15.13
C VAL A 461 5.95 -24.92 -16.14
N THR A 462 6.31 -24.64 -17.41
CA THR A 462 5.35 -24.39 -18.50
C THR A 462 5.45 -25.41 -19.61
N THR A 463 4.38 -25.50 -20.41
CA THR A 463 4.37 -26.24 -21.70
C THR A 463 4.42 -25.29 -22.87
N LYS A 464 4.85 -25.78 -24.04
CA LYS A 464 4.88 -24.98 -25.28
C LYS A 464 3.49 -24.63 -25.79
N ALA A 465 2.51 -25.49 -25.58
CA ALA A 465 1.12 -25.32 -26.00
C ALA A 465 0.17 -25.72 -24.85
N GLY A 466 -1.00 -25.07 -24.80
CA GLY A 466 -2.04 -25.36 -23.81
C GLY A 466 -2.65 -24.10 -23.21
N GLY A 467 -3.79 -24.24 -22.52
CA GLY A 467 -4.52 -23.16 -21.85
C GLY A 467 -4.84 -23.51 -20.40
N PRO A 468 -5.45 -22.58 -19.64
CA PRO A 468 -5.85 -22.82 -18.26
C PRO A 468 -6.88 -23.93 -18.13
N SER A 469 -6.94 -24.61 -16.97
CA SER A 469 -8.03 -25.53 -16.66
C SER A 469 -9.26 -24.79 -16.17
N ARG A 470 -10.47 -25.28 -16.50
CA ARG A 470 -11.73 -24.77 -15.93
C ARG A 470 -11.80 -24.98 -14.42
N ASP A 471 -11.16 -26.02 -13.89
CA ASP A 471 -11.06 -26.31 -12.47
C ASP A 471 -10.41 -25.18 -11.66
N TRP A 472 -9.55 -24.37 -12.30
CA TRP A 472 -8.92 -23.22 -11.63
C TRP A 472 -9.92 -22.14 -11.20
N LEU A 473 -11.11 -22.10 -11.83
CA LEU A 473 -12.20 -21.19 -11.46
C LEU A 473 -13.08 -21.72 -10.34
N ASN A 474 -12.95 -23.00 -9.99
CA ASN A 474 -13.71 -23.60 -8.90
C ASN A 474 -13.12 -23.18 -7.53
N PRO A 475 -13.88 -22.41 -6.70
CA PRO A 475 -13.37 -21.92 -5.42
C PRO A 475 -13.02 -23.05 -4.43
N GLN A 476 -13.69 -24.20 -4.52
CA GLN A 476 -13.49 -25.34 -3.61
C GLN A 476 -12.14 -26.04 -3.84
N LEU A 477 -11.60 -25.98 -5.05
CA LEU A 477 -10.32 -26.60 -5.40
C LEU A 477 -9.12 -25.72 -5.04
N GLY A 478 -9.31 -24.42 -4.76
CA GLY A 478 -8.30 -23.54 -4.20
C GLY A 478 -7.09 -23.21 -5.11
N TYR A 479 -7.24 -23.30 -6.45
CA TYR A 479 -6.15 -22.99 -7.39
C TYR A 479 -5.84 -21.50 -7.52
N LEU A 480 -6.82 -20.63 -7.30
CA LEU A 480 -6.70 -19.18 -7.49
C LEU A 480 -7.26 -18.42 -6.28
N ALA A 481 -6.43 -17.61 -5.63
CA ALA A 481 -6.85 -16.64 -4.62
C ALA A 481 -7.10 -15.27 -5.26
N SER A 482 -6.24 -14.85 -6.20
CA SER A 482 -6.24 -13.53 -6.82
C SER A 482 -7.45 -13.29 -7.73
N ALA A 483 -8.17 -12.18 -7.50
CA ALA A 483 -9.25 -11.73 -8.40
C ALA A 483 -8.74 -11.42 -9.81
N ARG A 484 -7.51 -10.90 -9.93
CA ARG A 484 -6.85 -10.62 -11.21
C ARG A 484 -6.62 -11.91 -12.01
N ALA A 485 -6.09 -12.95 -11.38
CA ALA A 485 -5.86 -14.23 -12.04
C ALA A 485 -7.19 -14.89 -12.48
N LYS A 486 -8.21 -14.86 -11.61
CA LYS A 486 -9.59 -15.34 -11.95
C LYS A 486 -10.17 -14.61 -13.16
N ALA A 487 -9.99 -13.29 -13.23
CA ALA A 487 -10.45 -12.49 -14.36
C ALA A 487 -9.74 -12.88 -15.68
N LYS A 488 -8.41 -13.11 -15.63
CA LYS A 488 -7.62 -13.55 -16.79
C LYS A 488 -8.03 -14.92 -17.30
N VAL A 489 -8.26 -15.87 -16.40
CA VAL A 489 -8.76 -17.22 -16.76
C VAL A 489 -10.15 -17.15 -17.39
N ARG A 490 -11.07 -16.37 -16.82
CA ARG A 490 -12.41 -16.15 -17.40
C ARG A 490 -12.34 -15.53 -18.79
N ALA A 491 -11.52 -14.50 -18.96
CA ALA A 491 -11.33 -13.83 -20.24
C ALA A 491 -10.84 -14.80 -21.32
N TRP A 492 -9.92 -15.71 -20.97
CA TRP A 492 -9.42 -16.73 -21.90
C TRP A 492 -10.53 -17.70 -22.34
N PHE A 493 -11.35 -18.20 -21.40
CA PHE A 493 -12.47 -19.08 -21.76
C PHE A 493 -13.54 -18.36 -22.58
N ASN A 494 -13.86 -17.10 -22.23
CA ASN A 494 -14.81 -16.29 -23.00
C ASN A 494 -14.30 -16.05 -24.43
N ALA A 495 -12.99 -15.84 -24.63
CA ALA A 495 -12.39 -15.67 -25.95
C ALA A 495 -12.51 -16.98 -26.78
N ILE A 496 -12.28 -18.15 -26.16
CA ILE A 496 -12.44 -19.44 -26.85
C ILE A 496 -13.90 -19.68 -27.21
N GLU A 497 -14.82 -19.44 -26.27
CA GLU A 497 -16.26 -19.61 -26.53
C GLU A 497 -16.72 -18.64 -27.63
N LEU A 498 -16.21 -17.42 -27.65
CA LEU A 498 -16.47 -16.46 -28.74
C LEU A 498 -15.97 -16.99 -30.07
N GLN A 499 -14.73 -17.49 -30.12
CA GLN A 499 -14.15 -18.05 -31.36
C GLN A 499 -14.91 -19.30 -31.85
N GLN A 500 -15.36 -20.16 -30.92
CA GLN A 500 -16.19 -21.31 -31.28
C GLN A 500 -17.54 -20.86 -31.85
N ARG A 501 -18.19 -19.84 -31.27
CA ARG A 501 -19.42 -19.25 -31.78
C ARG A 501 -19.25 -18.64 -33.16
N ILE A 502 -18.14 -17.87 -33.37
CA ILE A 502 -17.83 -17.34 -34.69
C ILE A 502 -17.71 -18.47 -35.71
N THR A 503 -16.94 -19.51 -35.41
CA THR A 503 -16.76 -20.66 -36.31
C THR A 503 -18.06 -21.40 -36.62
N GLN A 504 -18.89 -21.62 -35.59
CA GLN A 504 -20.22 -22.24 -35.72
C GLN A 504 -21.15 -21.37 -36.58
N GLY A 505 -21.22 -20.06 -36.28
CA GLY A 505 -22.04 -19.13 -37.04
C GLY A 505 -21.58 -18.99 -38.49
N HIS A 506 -20.27 -18.93 -38.74
CA HIS A 506 -19.71 -18.94 -40.09
C HIS A 506 -20.18 -20.17 -40.89
N THR A 507 -20.07 -21.37 -40.28
CA THR A 507 -20.53 -22.61 -40.89
C THR A 507 -22.03 -22.59 -41.23
N LEU A 508 -22.85 -22.01 -40.35
CA LEU A 508 -24.29 -21.88 -40.56
C LEU A 508 -24.63 -20.87 -41.67
N VAL A 509 -23.93 -19.74 -41.71
CA VAL A 509 -24.11 -18.75 -42.78
C VAL A 509 -23.66 -19.30 -44.13
N ASP A 510 -22.50 -20.00 -44.17
CA ASP A 510 -22.02 -20.64 -45.40
C ASP A 510 -23.01 -21.67 -45.97
N LYS A 511 -23.55 -22.53 -45.08
CA LYS A 511 -24.56 -23.52 -45.49
C LYS A 511 -25.80 -22.84 -46.08
N GLU A 512 -26.23 -21.73 -45.48
CA GLU A 512 -27.39 -20.99 -45.97
C GLU A 512 -27.12 -20.32 -47.31
N LEU A 513 -25.93 -19.70 -47.47
CA LEU A 513 -25.49 -19.12 -48.76
C LEU A 513 -25.35 -20.18 -49.86
N GLN A 514 -24.85 -21.39 -49.52
CA GLN A 514 -24.81 -22.52 -50.44
C GLN A 514 -26.24 -22.97 -50.84
N ARG A 515 -27.16 -23.04 -49.91
CA ARG A 515 -28.58 -23.37 -50.16
C ARG A 515 -29.24 -22.37 -51.14
N LEU A 516 -28.84 -21.09 -51.03
CA LEU A 516 -29.32 -19.98 -51.86
C LEU A 516 -28.56 -19.86 -53.17
N GLY A 517 -27.53 -20.69 -53.45
CA GLY A 517 -26.72 -20.61 -54.64
C GLY A 517 -25.84 -19.35 -54.77
N LYS A 518 -25.56 -18.72 -53.62
CA LYS A 518 -24.83 -17.40 -53.52
C LYS A 518 -23.46 -17.54 -52.86
N THR A 519 -22.65 -18.48 -53.34
CA THR A 519 -21.37 -18.84 -52.73
C THR A 519 -20.24 -17.78 -52.91
N ALA A 520 -20.43 -16.80 -53.81
CA ALA A 520 -19.43 -15.76 -54.10
C ALA A 520 -19.70 -14.45 -53.37
N VAL A 521 -20.53 -14.43 -52.34
CA VAL A 521 -20.89 -13.22 -51.57
C VAL A 521 -19.81 -12.88 -50.53
N ASN A 522 -19.42 -11.62 -50.49
CA ASN A 522 -18.50 -11.11 -49.44
C ASN A 522 -19.28 -11.01 -48.11
N HIS A 523 -18.88 -11.79 -47.10
CA HIS A 523 -19.55 -11.87 -45.82
C HIS A 523 -19.53 -10.54 -45.04
N GLU A 524 -18.51 -9.69 -45.25
CA GLU A 524 -18.43 -8.37 -44.61
C GLU A 524 -19.51 -7.44 -45.17
N GLN A 525 -19.69 -7.46 -46.52
CA GLN A 525 -20.75 -6.70 -47.19
C GLN A 525 -22.15 -7.21 -46.79
N LEU A 526 -22.31 -8.52 -46.71
CA LEU A 526 -23.55 -9.14 -46.23
C LEU A 526 -23.90 -8.72 -44.81
N ALA A 527 -22.92 -8.74 -43.89
CA ALA A 527 -23.10 -8.31 -42.52
C ALA A 527 -23.54 -6.85 -42.45
N GLN A 528 -22.90 -5.96 -43.22
CA GLN A 528 -23.25 -4.53 -43.30
C GLN A 528 -24.66 -4.33 -43.86
N GLN A 529 -25.08 -5.06 -44.89
CA GLN A 529 -26.45 -5.03 -45.42
C GLN A 529 -27.49 -5.49 -44.40
N LEU A 530 -27.11 -6.41 -43.52
CA LEU A 530 -27.97 -6.94 -42.48
C LEU A 530 -27.92 -6.11 -41.19
N GLY A 531 -27.10 -4.99 -41.14
CA GLY A 531 -27.02 -4.05 -40.03
C GLY A 531 -25.98 -4.39 -38.97
N PHE A 532 -25.07 -5.30 -39.23
CA PHE A 532 -23.93 -5.63 -38.37
C PHE A 532 -22.69 -4.85 -38.76
N ALA A 533 -21.85 -4.49 -37.79
CA ALA A 533 -20.61 -3.74 -38.05
C ALA A 533 -19.56 -4.61 -38.77
N HIS A 534 -19.44 -5.89 -38.36
CA HIS A 534 -18.49 -6.86 -38.89
C HIS A 534 -19.14 -8.22 -39.12
N ALA A 535 -18.53 -9.03 -40.00
CA ALA A 535 -19.01 -10.41 -40.27
C ALA A 535 -19.00 -11.28 -39.02
N ASP A 536 -18.04 -11.10 -38.12
CA ASP A 536 -17.97 -11.84 -36.84
C ASP A 536 -19.18 -11.59 -35.94
N ASP A 537 -19.71 -10.35 -35.92
CA ASP A 537 -20.91 -10.00 -35.16
C ASP A 537 -22.16 -10.76 -35.71
N LEU A 538 -22.28 -10.86 -37.03
CA LEU A 538 -23.30 -11.63 -37.69
C LEU A 538 -23.19 -13.12 -37.31
N TYR A 539 -21.98 -13.70 -37.35
CA TYR A 539 -21.77 -15.09 -37.00
C TYR A 539 -22.12 -15.38 -35.54
N VAL A 540 -21.75 -14.51 -34.63
CA VAL A 540 -22.10 -14.63 -33.21
C VAL A 540 -23.59 -14.55 -33.00
N ALA A 541 -24.29 -13.64 -33.68
CA ALA A 541 -25.74 -13.49 -33.58
C ALA A 541 -26.47 -14.73 -34.16
N VAL A 542 -25.99 -15.28 -35.28
CA VAL A 542 -26.53 -16.51 -35.87
C VAL A 542 -26.28 -17.74 -34.97
N ALA A 543 -25.07 -17.86 -34.39
CA ALA A 543 -24.72 -18.96 -33.49
C ALA A 543 -25.47 -18.92 -32.17
N LYS A 544 -25.92 -17.77 -31.72
CA LYS A 544 -26.76 -17.58 -30.53
C LYS A 544 -28.27 -17.71 -30.82
N GLU A 545 -28.65 -17.90 -32.08
CA GLU A 545 -30.04 -17.84 -32.52
C GLU A 545 -30.75 -16.50 -32.32
N ASP A 546 -29.96 -15.44 -32.01
CA ASP A 546 -30.45 -14.06 -31.90
C ASP A 546 -30.85 -13.48 -33.28
N PHE A 547 -30.33 -14.05 -34.37
CA PHE A 547 -30.58 -13.66 -35.76
C PHE A 547 -30.98 -14.85 -36.63
N SER A 548 -32.15 -14.76 -37.22
CA SER A 548 -32.66 -15.86 -38.07
C SER A 548 -32.03 -15.87 -39.46
N LEU A 549 -31.61 -17.03 -39.93
CA LEU A 549 -31.09 -17.25 -41.28
C LEU A 549 -32.06 -16.82 -42.41
N ARG A 550 -33.37 -16.73 -42.11
CA ARG A 550 -34.39 -16.25 -43.08
C ARG A 550 -34.16 -14.80 -43.50
N HIS A 551 -33.52 -14.00 -42.68
CA HIS A 551 -33.18 -12.60 -43.03
C HIS A 551 -32.08 -12.54 -44.10
N ILE A 552 -31.20 -13.56 -44.16
CA ILE A 552 -30.21 -13.67 -45.23
C ILE A 552 -30.90 -13.94 -46.59
N ASP A 553 -31.92 -14.82 -46.60
CA ASP A 553 -32.77 -15.09 -47.80
C ASP A 553 -33.50 -13.81 -48.26
N ALA A 554 -34.03 -13.04 -47.31
CA ALA A 554 -34.74 -11.78 -47.61
C ALA A 554 -33.81 -10.70 -48.22
N ALA A 555 -32.53 -10.67 -47.85
CA ALA A 555 -31.56 -9.71 -48.36
C ALA A 555 -31.22 -9.91 -49.87
N PHE A 556 -31.47 -11.12 -50.39
CA PHE A 556 -31.25 -11.47 -51.80
C PHE A 556 -32.51 -11.48 -52.68
N LYS A 557 -33.70 -11.22 -52.11
CA LYS A 557 -34.92 -11.08 -52.88
C LYS A 557 -35.00 -9.70 -53.50
N PRO A 558 -35.26 -9.56 -54.82
CA PRO A 558 -35.38 -8.25 -55.46
C PRO A 558 -36.55 -7.50 -54.81
N VAL A 559 -36.27 -6.33 -54.32
CA VAL A 559 -37.29 -5.41 -53.76
C VAL A 559 -38.15 -4.93 -54.93
N ALA A 560 -39.41 -5.37 -55.00
CA ALA A 560 -40.43 -4.72 -55.81
C ALA A 560 -40.58 -3.28 -55.31
N PRO A 561 -40.74 -2.27 -56.20
CA PRO A 561 -40.85 -0.89 -55.73
C PRO A 561 -42.19 -0.73 -54.96
N ASP A 562 -42.08 -0.62 -53.71
CA ASP A 562 -43.23 -0.42 -52.81
C ASP A 562 -43.42 1.09 -52.55
N THR A 563 -44.60 1.53 -52.87
CA THR A 563 -45.12 2.86 -52.66
C THR A 563 -45.37 3.10 -51.15
N GLY A 564 -44.65 4.02 -50.58
CA GLY A 564 -45.10 4.83 -49.45
C GLY A 564 -45.30 4.12 -48.11
N GLY A 565 -44.22 3.84 -47.41
CA GLY A 565 -44.26 3.53 -45.98
C GLY A 565 -42.98 3.98 -45.31
N GLN A 566 -43.07 4.88 -44.35
CA GLN A 566 -41.95 5.35 -43.57
C GLN A 566 -41.13 4.17 -43.00
N PRO A 567 -39.78 4.21 -43.07
CA PRO A 567 -38.97 3.17 -42.47
C PRO A 567 -39.09 3.18 -40.94
N PRO A 568 -39.14 2.00 -40.29
CA PRO A 568 -39.09 1.96 -38.83
C PRO A 568 -37.78 2.52 -38.34
N ALA A 569 -37.89 3.37 -37.35
CA ALA A 569 -36.78 4.08 -36.75
C ALA A 569 -35.66 3.10 -36.32
N ARG A 570 -34.46 3.31 -36.84
CA ARG A 570 -33.25 2.57 -36.44
C ARG A 570 -33.03 2.76 -34.95
N LEU A 571 -33.02 1.67 -34.22
CA LEU A 571 -32.46 1.61 -32.86
C LEU A 571 -30.92 1.70 -32.98
N THR A 572 -30.43 2.95 -33.06
CA THR A 572 -29.01 3.21 -32.86
C THR A 572 -28.75 3.25 -31.37
N THR A 573 -28.03 2.26 -30.87
CA THR A 573 -27.36 2.37 -29.58
C THR A 573 -26.32 3.52 -29.70
N PRO A 574 -26.47 4.58 -28.88
CA PRO A 574 -25.41 5.61 -28.86
C PRO A 574 -24.21 5.02 -28.12
N ALA A 575 -23.06 5.06 -28.79
CA ALA A 575 -21.78 4.96 -28.10
C ALA A 575 -21.69 6.05 -27.03
N PRO A 576 -21.02 5.80 -25.91
CA PRO A 576 -20.82 6.82 -24.90
C PRO A 576 -19.93 7.91 -25.50
N LYS A 577 -20.54 9.00 -25.93
CA LYS A 577 -19.82 10.25 -26.17
C LYS A 577 -19.55 10.87 -24.80
N ASP A 578 -18.27 11.03 -24.48
CA ASP A 578 -17.82 12.06 -23.58
C ASP A 578 -18.37 13.40 -24.07
N SER A 579 -19.40 13.89 -23.44
CA SER A 579 -19.84 15.25 -23.58
C SER A 579 -19.77 15.90 -22.21
N GLY A 580 -18.82 16.78 -22.09
CA GLY A 580 -18.74 17.73 -21.00
C GLY A 580 -20.02 18.55 -20.84
N THR A 581 -20.20 19.05 -19.60
CA THR A 581 -21.15 20.10 -19.21
C THR A 581 -22.62 19.82 -19.49
N GLY A 582 -23.22 18.83 -18.83
CA GLY A 582 -24.64 18.76 -18.58
C GLY A 582 -24.95 19.54 -17.31
N ALA A 583 -25.64 20.68 -17.41
CA ALA A 583 -26.22 21.36 -16.27
C ALA A 583 -27.24 20.41 -15.61
N SER A 584 -26.82 19.65 -14.59
CA SER A 584 -27.76 19.02 -13.67
C SER A 584 -28.43 20.17 -12.91
N GLY A 585 -29.73 20.36 -13.06
CA GLY A 585 -30.48 21.49 -12.45
C GLY A 585 -30.47 21.47 -10.90
N VAL A 586 -29.32 21.45 -10.31
CA VAL A 586 -29.07 21.44 -8.86
C VAL A 586 -28.18 22.63 -8.52
N LEU A 587 -28.65 23.47 -7.60
CA LEU A 587 -27.91 24.60 -7.05
C LEU A 587 -27.25 24.22 -5.74
N VAL A 588 -25.97 24.55 -5.61
CA VAL A 588 -25.19 24.38 -4.37
C VAL A 588 -25.16 25.72 -3.65
N GLN A 589 -25.63 25.79 -2.41
CA GLN A 589 -25.59 27.02 -1.64
C GLN A 589 -24.16 27.48 -1.39
N GLY A 590 -23.82 28.70 -1.88
CA GLY A 590 -22.56 29.39 -1.57
C GLY A 590 -21.40 29.23 -2.55
N VAL A 591 -21.50 28.43 -3.63
CA VAL A 591 -20.43 28.27 -4.63
C VAL A 591 -20.96 28.15 -6.04
N GLY A 592 -20.60 29.10 -6.91
CA GLY A 592 -21.21 29.32 -8.25
C GLY A 592 -20.89 28.29 -9.34
N SER A 593 -20.04 27.26 -9.14
CA SER A 593 -19.74 26.27 -10.18
C SER A 593 -19.02 25.00 -9.60
N LEU A 594 -19.75 24.22 -8.83
CA LEU A 594 -19.28 22.86 -8.51
C LEU A 594 -19.91 21.85 -9.46
N LEU A 595 -19.11 20.92 -9.96
CA LEU A 595 -19.61 19.77 -10.74
C LEU A 595 -20.53 18.94 -9.83
N THR A 596 -21.83 18.89 -10.15
CA THR A 596 -22.81 18.09 -9.43
C THR A 596 -23.17 16.85 -10.23
N GLN A 597 -23.28 15.69 -9.56
CA GLN A 597 -23.69 14.44 -10.15
C GLN A 597 -24.79 13.78 -9.31
N LEU A 598 -25.91 13.39 -9.94
CA LEU A 598 -26.98 12.66 -9.28
C LEU A 598 -26.52 11.23 -8.92
N ALA A 599 -26.75 10.83 -7.66
CA ALA A 599 -26.32 9.53 -7.16
C ALA A 599 -27.12 8.39 -7.80
N ARG A 600 -26.42 7.35 -8.27
CA ARG A 600 -27.03 6.17 -8.92
C ARG A 600 -27.81 5.27 -7.96
N CYS A 601 -27.51 5.33 -6.64
CA CYS A 601 -28.12 4.44 -5.63
C CYS A 601 -29.58 4.83 -5.31
N CYS A 602 -29.96 6.12 -5.47
CA CYS A 602 -31.30 6.62 -5.14
C CYS A 602 -31.95 7.45 -6.25
N ARG A 603 -31.20 7.82 -7.29
CA ARG A 603 -31.65 8.59 -8.45
C ARG A 603 -32.62 9.71 -8.08
N PRO A 604 -32.14 10.75 -7.38
CA PRO A 604 -33.01 11.84 -6.94
C PRO A 604 -33.61 12.56 -8.12
N ALA A 605 -34.86 12.97 -7.98
CA ALA A 605 -35.60 13.78 -8.97
C ALA A 605 -36.55 14.72 -8.23
N PRO A 606 -36.85 15.95 -8.74
CA PRO A 606 -37.80 16.85 -8.12
C PRO A 606 -39.17 16.17 -7.90
N PRO A 607 -39.83 16.36 -6.74
CA PRO A 607 -39.53 17.26 -5.63
C PRO A 607 -38.83 16.64 -4.44
N ASP A 608 -38.01 15.59 -4.64
CA ASP A 608 -37.32 14.91 -3.54
C ASP A 608 -36.52 15.90 -2.68
N ALA A 609 -36.54 15.72 -1.38
CA ALA A 609 -35.60 16.38 -0.49
C ALA A 609 -34.20 15.81 -0.72
N ILE A 610 -33.22 16.66 -1.06
CA ILE A 610 -31.86 16.25 -1.46
C ILE A 610 -30.79 16.78 -0.54
N GLY A 611 -29.68 16.05 -0.47
CA GLY A 611 -28.46 16.43 0.22
C GLY A 611 -27.24 16.15 -0.65
N GLY A 612 -26.25 17.03 -0.58
CA GLY A 612 -25.00 16.90 -1.30
C GLY A 612 -23.90 16.28 -0.45
N PHE A 613 -23.09 15.41 -1.05
CA PHE A 613 -21.90 14.87 -0.42
C PHE A 613 -20.68 15.14 -1.30
N VAL A 614 -19.69 15.85 -0.75
CA VAL A 614 -18.46 16.19 -1.48
C VAL A 614 -17.61 14.95 -1.68
N THR A 615 -17.43 14.52 -2.92
CA THR A 615 -16.61 13.35 -3.28
C THR A 615 -15.17 13.79 -3.58
N ARG A 616 -14.19 12.92 -3.30
CA ARG A 616 -12.79 13.19 -3.64
C ARG A 616 -12.60 13.09 -5.15
N GLY A 617 -12.38 14.23 -5.82
CA GLY A 617 -12.04 14.29 -7.26
C GLY A 617 -13.20 14.25 -8.27
N ARG A 618 -14.49 14.07 -7.85
CA ARG A 618 -15.65 13.98 -8.75
C ARG A 618 -16.73 15.03 -8.50
N GLY A 619 -16.45 16.04 -7.69
CA GLY A 619 -17.43 17.05 -7.32
C GLY A 619 -18.44 16.57 -6.27
N VAL A 620 -19.67 17.05 -6.33
CA VAL A 620 -20.74 16.79 -5.36
C VAL A 620 -21.67 15.70 -5.87
N SER A 621 -21.80 14.62 -5.10
CA SER A 621 -22.82 13.58 -5.32
C SER A 621 -24.11 13.98 -4.61
N VAL A 622 -25.18 14.13 -5.36
CA VAL A 622 -26.51 14.55 -4.84
C VAL A 622 -27.35 13.31 -4.59
N HIS A 623 -27.78 13.14 -3.35
CA HIS A 623 -28.62 12.02 -2.89
C HIS A 623 -29.97 12.50 -2.38
N ARG A 624 -30.95 11.60 -2.29
CA ARG A 624 -32.14 11.82 -1.49
C ARG A 624 -31.77 11.77 -0.01
N LEU A 625 -32.42 12.57 0.82
CA LEU A 625 -32.18 12.59 2.27
C LEU A 625 -32.55 11.27 2.96
N ASP A 626 -33.53 10.53 2.42
CA ASP A 626 -33.96 9.23 2.92
C ASP A 626 -33.12 8.05 2.39
N CYS A 627 -32.08 8.31 1.59
CA CYS A 627 -31.23 7.27 1.02
C CYS A 627 -30.36 6.58 2.09
N PRO A 628 -30.43 5.24 2.24
CA PRO A 628 -29.61 4.51 3.23
C PRO A 628 -28.10 4.74 3.03
N SER A 629 -27.64 4.83 1.78
CA SER A 629 -26.23 5.11 1.47
C SER A 629 -25.84 6.52 1.90
N PHE A 630 -26.72 7.52 1.72
CA PHE A 630 -26.47 8.89 2.17
C PHE A 630 -26.42 8.97 3.69
N THR A 631 -27.36 8.34 4.39
CA THR A 631 -27.37 8.28 5.85
C THR A 631 -26.08 7.67 6.41
N GLN A 632 -25.54 6.66 5.75
CA GLN A 632 -24.26 6.05 6.14
C GLN A 632 -23.07 7.00 5.88
N LEU A 633 -23.07 7.72 4.75
CA LEU A 633 -22.05 8.72 4.42
C LEU A 633 -22.05 9.88 5.41
N VAL A 634 -23.22 10.40 5.79
CA VAL A 634 -23.38 11.47 6.78
C VAL A 634 -22.85 11.06 8.15
N ARG A 635 -23.07 9.80 8.56
CA ARG A 635 -22.55 9.29 9.84
C ARG A 635 -21.03 9.14 9.83
N ARG A 636 -20.43 8.82 8.68
CA ARG A 636 -19.00 8.57 8.57
C ARG A 636 -18.17 9.84 8.43
N ASP A 637 -18.62 10.77 7.59
CA ASP A 637 -17.88 11.98 7.24
C ASP A 637 -18.85 13.21 7.22
N PRO A 638 -19.36 13.66 8.39
CA PRO A 638 -20.39 14.71 8.45
C PRO A 638 -19.90 16.07 7.92
N GLU A 639 -18.61 16.36 7.96
CA GLU A 639 -18.00 17.60 7.47
C GLU A 639 -18.00 17.70 5.93
N ARG A 640 -18.34 16.63 5.22
CA ARG A 640 -18.41 16.58 3.74
C ARG A 640 -19.82 16.71 3.20
N VAL A 641 -20.79 16.90 4.07
CA VAL A 641 -22.19 17.14 3.71
C VAL A 641 -22.38 18.60 3.41
N ILE A 642 -23.08 18.90 2.31
CA ILE A 642 -23.42 20.26 1.91
C ILE A 642 -24.91 20.34 1.56
N ASP A 643 -25.49 21.50 1.80
CA ASP A 643 -26.88 21.78 1.43
C ASP A 643 -26.96 22.04 -0.06
N VAL A 644 -27.90 21.36 -0.71
CA VAL A 644 -28.20 21.49 -2.14
C VAL A 644 -29.70 21.62 -2.34
N SER A 645 -30.09 22.37 -3.35
CA SER A 645 -31.48 22.56 -3.72
C SER A 645 -31.69 22.38 -5.23
N TRP A 646 -32.93 22.03 -5.63
CA TRP A 646 -33.26 21.95 -7.04
C TRP A 646 -33.29 23.37 -7.64
N GLY A 647 -32.64 23.52 -8.81
CA GLY A 647 -32.70 24.75 -9.59
C GLY A 647 -33.88 24.73 -10.57
N GLU A 648 -34.38 25.91 -10.93
CA GLU A 648 -35.42 26.06 -11.97
C GLU A 648 -34.78 25.86 -13.36
N THR A 649 -34.91 24.67 -13.94
CA THR A 649 -34.55 24.38 -15.33
C THR A 649 -35.77 23.80 -16.05
N ALA A 650 -36.30 24.50 -17.04
CA ALA A 650 -37.57 24.19 -17.71
C ALA A 650 -37.55 22.88 -18.53
N ASP A 651 -36.36 22.36 -18.92
CA ASP A 651 -36.20 21.19 -19.81
C ASP A 651 -35.37 20.04 -19.19
N ALA A 652 -35.17 20.01 -17.88
CA ALA A 652 -34.38 18.94 -17.27
C ALA A 652 -35.17 17.64 -17.16
N VAL A 653 -34.57 16.52 -17.60
CA VAL A 653 -35.13 15.18 -17.45
C VAL A 653 -34.26 14.36 -16.47
N TYR A 654 -34.92 13.62 -15.60
CA TYR A 654 -34.29 12.89 -14.52
C TYR A 654 -34.51 11.39 -14.68
N PRO A 655 -33.46 10.55 -14.60
CA PRO A 655 -33.60 9.10 -14.65
C PRO A 655 -34.14 8.57 -13.31
N VAL A 656 -35.25 7.86 -13.33
CA VAL A 656 -35.90 7.26 -12.16
C VAL A 656 -36.08 5.76 -12.39
N ASP A 657 -35.89 4.96 -11.33
CA ASP A 657 -36.18 3.52 -11.36
C ASP A 657 -37.58 3.24 -10.86
N ILE A 658 -38.37 2.53 -11.69
CA ILE A 658 -39.70 2.05 -11.36
C ILE A 658 -39.64 0.54 -11.23
N VAL A 659 -40.03 0.02 -10.08
CA VAL A 659 -40.15 -1.42 -9.81
C VAL A 659 -41.60 -1.84 -10.02
N VAL A 660 -41.79 -2.85 -10.86
CA VAL A 660 -43.10 -3.45 -11.13
C VAL A 660 -43.05 -4.91 -10.68
N HIS A 661 -43.98 -5.29 -9.81
CA HIS A 661 -44.25 -6.67 -9.45
C HIS A 661 -45.54 -7.10 -10.14
N ALA A 662 -45.51 -8.17 -10.92
CA ALA A 662 -46.65 -8.63 -11.67
C ALA A 662 -46.69 -10.19 -11.73
N HIS A 663 -47.84 -10.76 -12.04
CA HIS A 663 -47.93 -12.14 -12.45
C HIS A 663 -47.26 -12.31 -13.82
N ASP A 664 -46.34 -13.26 -13.93
CA ASP A 664 -45.64 -13.54 -15.19
C ASP A 664 -46.65 -14.16 -16.20
N ARG A 665 -46.78 -13.50 -17.35
CA ARG A 665 -47.66 -13.92 -18.46
C ARG A 665 -47.14 -13.48 -19.81
N ASP A 666 -47.57 -14.14 -20.84
CA ASP A 666 -47.24 -13.74 -22.20
C ASP A 666 -47.73 -12.32 -22.50
N GLY A 667 -46.86 -11.51 -23.11
CA GLY A 667 -47.16 -10.16 -23.48
C GLY A 667 -47.03 -9.10 -22.36
N LEU A 668 -46.73 -9.47 -21.12
CA LEU A 668 -46.60 -8.53 -19.99
C LEU A 668 -45.63 -7.37 -20.29
N LEU A 669 -44.44 -7.67 -20.78
CA LEU A 669 -43.44 -6.65 -21.11
C LEU A 669 -43.90 -5.71 -22.22
N ARG A 670 -44.62 -6.25 -23.22
CA ARG A 670 -45.22 -5.44 -24.30
C ARG A 670 -46.24 -4.46 -23.73
N ASP A 671 -47.14 -4.94 -22.89
CA ASP A 671 -48.22 -4.13 -22.33
C ASP A 671 -47.68 -3.00 -21.43
N LEU A 672 -46.65 -3.33 -20.60
CA LEU A 672 -45.95 -2.32 -19.80
C LEU A 672 -45.17 -1.29 -20.67
N SER A 673 -44.52 -1.76 -21.75
CA SER A 673 -43.81 -0.91 -22.69
C SER A 673 -44.77 0.02 -23.45
N GLU A 674 -45.99 -0.43 -23.75
CA GLU A 674 -47.02 0.38 -24.39
C GLU A 674 -47.48 1.53 -23.49
N VAL A 675 -47.53 1.37 -22.17
CA VAL A 675 -47.79 2.45 -21.21
C VAL A 675 -46.75 3.53 -21.31
N PHE A 676 -45.44 3.18 -21.32
CA PHE A 676 -44.38 4.14 -21.47
C PHE A 676 -44.42 4.86 -22.83
N ALA A 677 -44.72 4.13 -23.91
CA ALA A 677 -44.88 4.72 -25.24
C ALA A 677 -46.03 5.72 -25.31
N ARG A 678 -47.22 5.37 -24.74
CA ARG A 678 -48.40 6.24 -24.67
C ARG A 678 -48.13 7.51 -23.90
N LEU A 679 -47.33 7.41 -22.80
CA LEU A 679 -46.96 8.57 -22.00
C LEU A 679 -45.71 9.31 -22.56
N ARG A 680 -45.18 8.90 -23.71
CA ARG A 680 -43.97 9.44 -24.39
C ARG A 680 -42.76 9.50 -23.49
N LEU A 681 -42.58 8.49 -22.65
CA LEU A 681 -41.43 8.37 -21.76
C LEU A 681 -40.29 7.58 -22.41
N ASN A 682 -39.09 8.09 -22.28
CA ASN A 682 -37.90 7.39 -22.76
C ASN A 682 -37.45 6.36 -21.71
N VAL A 683 -37.44 5.07 -22.06
CA VAL A 683 -36.95 3.96 -21.23
C VAL A 683 -35.50 3.72 -21.58
N ILE A 684 -34.59 3.99 -20.63
CA ILE A 684 -33.13 3.85 -20.80
C ILE A 684 -32.56 2.52 -20.30
N GLY A 685 -33.37 1.76 -19.54
CA GLY A 685 -32.95 0.43 -19.06
C GLY A 685 -34.13 -0.40 -18.58
N VAL A 686 -34.05 -1.71 -18.82
CA VAL A 686 -35.03 -2.69 -18.31
C VAL A 686 -34.27 -3.88 -17.74
N ASN A 687 -34.61 -4.29 -16.53
CA ASN A 687 -34.12 -5.53 -15.93
C ASN A 687 -35.32 -6.36 -15.48
N THR A 688 -35.43 -7.58 -15.98
CA THR A 688 -36.55 -8.46 -15.69
C THR A 688 -36.04 -9.76 -15.08
N GLN A 689 -36.69 -10.18 -13.99
CA GLN A 689 -36.45 -11.47 -13.34
C GLN A 689 -37.79 -12.13 -13.06
N SER A 690 -38.00 -13.35 -13.56
CA SER A 690 -39.20 -14.14 -13.27
C SER A 690 -38.84 -15.30 -12.35
N LYS A 691 -39.63 -15.48 -11.29
CA LYS A 691 -39.48 -16.60 -10.34
C LYS A 691 -40.87 -17.06 -9.86
N ALA A 692 -41.19 -18.34 -10.02
CA ALA A 692 -42.39 -18.96 -9.51
C ALA A 692 -43.69 -18.19 -9.90
N SER A 693 -43.92 -17.92 -11.18
CA SER A 693 -45.06 -17.18 -11.74
C SER A 693 -45.17 -15.71 -11.38
N LEU A 694 -44.14 -15.13 -10.74
CA LEU A 694 -44.06 -13.71 -10.45
C LEU A 694 -42.90 -13.07 -11.22
N ALA A 695 -43.18 -11.96 -11.89
CA ALA A 695 -42.22 -11.14 -12.59
C ALA A 695 -41.85 -9.93 -11.72
N HIS A 696 -40.55 -9.75 -11.49
CA HIS A 696 -39.97 -8.56 -10.89
C HIS A 696 -39.26 -7.80 -11.99
N MET A 697 -39.75 -6.62 -12.34
CA MET A 697 -39.24 -5.79 -13.42
C MET A 697 -38.80 -4.42 -12.90
N VAL A 698 -37.62 -3.99 -13.27
CA VAL A 698 -37.10 -2.66 -12.95
C VAL A 698 -36.91 -1.89 -14.26
N PHE A 699 -37.67 -0.85 -14.43
CA PHE A 699 -37.57 0.08 -15.57
C PHE A 699 -36.86 1.35 -15.15
N THR A 700 -35.81 1.73 -15.85
CA THR A 700 -35.20 3.06 -15.71
C THR A 700 -35.78 3.97 -16.78
N VAL A 701 -36.56 4.97 -16.35
CA VAL A 701 -37.25 5.90 -17.25
C VAL A 701 -36.80 7.33 -17.01
N GLN A 702 -36.82 8.16 -18.04
CA GLN A 702 -36.57 9.59 -17.94
C GLN A 702 -37.89 10.33 -17.71
N VAL A 703 -38.00 11.08 -16.60
CA VAL A 703 -39.19 11.89 -16.25
C VAL A 703 -38.80 13.34 -16.11
N SER A 704 -39.69 14.24 -16.47
CA SER A 704 -39.52 15.71 -16.33
C SER A 704 -39.97 16.26 -14.97
N GLY A 705 -40.71 15.47 -14.17
CA GLY A 705 -41.19 15.88 -12.86
C GLY A 705 -42.07 14.86 -12.16
N ALA A 706 -42.51 15.21 -10.94
CA ALA A 706 -43.31 14.35 -10.07
C ALA A 706 -44.67 13.96 -10.67
N ASP A 707 -45.33 14.88 -11.33
CA ASP A 707 -46.67 14.64 -11.92
C ASP A 707 -46.63 13.59 -13.02
N VAL A 708 -45.56 13.60 -13.82
CA VAL A 708 -45.37 12.60 -14.87
C VAL A 708 -45.07 11.26 -14.24
N LEU A 709 -44.27 11.20 -13.19
CA LEU A 709 -43.98 9.96 -12.47
C LEU A 709 -45.24 9.35 -11.82
N GLN A 710 -46.04 10.15 -11.13
CA GLN A 710 -47.29 9.68 -10.51
C GLN A 710 -48.26 9.12 -11.54
N ARG A 711 -48.47 9.84 -12.66
CA ARG A 711 -49.31 9.34 -13.77
C ARG A 711 -48.79 8.04 -14.36
N THR A 712 -47.46 7.90 -14.44
CA THR A 712 -46.85 6.68 -14.94
C THR A 712 -47.07 5.50 -13.98
N LEU A 713 -46.88 5.71 -12.68
CA LEU A 713 -47.11 4.66 -11.66
C LEU A 713 -48.58 4.21 -11.64
N ALA A 714 -49.54 5.15 -11.72
CA ALA A 714 -50.96 4.88 -11.79
C ALA A 714 -51.31 4.06 -13.05
N ALA A 715 -50.82 4.45 -14.22
CA ALA A 715 -51.09 3.77 -15.47
C ALA A 715 -50.45 2.36 -15.53
N LEU A 716 -49.27 2.16 -14.90
CA LEU A 716 -48.64 0.83 -14.78
C LEU A 716 -49.42 -0.08 -13.84
N ALA A 717 -50.02 0.47 -12.77
CA ALA A 717 -50.85 -0.31 -11.83
C ALA A 717 -52.17 -0.80 -12.45
N GLU A 718 -52.66 -0.15 -13.49
CA GLU A 718 -53.87 -0.56 -14.23
C GLU A 718 -53.65 -1.70 -15.23
N VAL A 719 -52.38 -2.03 -15.53
CA VAL A 719 -52.06 -3.10 -16.47
C VAL A 719 -52.44 -4.46 -15.85
N THR A 720 -53.19 -5.27 -16.60
CA THR A 720 -53.68 -6.57 -16.14
C THR A 720 -52.52 -7.47 -15.68
N GLY A 721 -52.60 -7.93 -14.43
CA GLY A 721 -51.58 -8.81 -13.83
C GLY A 721 -50.50 -8.07 -13.03
N VAL A 722 -50.48 -6.76 -13.00
CA VAL A 722 -49.62 -5.98 -12.14
C VAL A 722 -50.15 -5.98 -10.71
N LEU A 723 -49.29 -6.36 -9.75
CA LEU A 723 -49.60 -6.39 -8.32
C LEU A 723 -49.20 -5.07 -7.63
N SER A 724 -48.11 -4.52 -8.05
CA SER A 724 -47.63 -3.22 -7.56
C SER A 724 -46.68 -2.55 -8.56
N ALA A 725 -46.74 -1.23 -8.66
CA ALA A 725 -45.81 -0.39 -9.38
C ALA A 725 -45.34 0.72 -8.44
N GLN A 726 -44.05 0.75 -8.14
CA GLN A 726 -43.49 1.68 -7.15
C GLN A 726 -42.19 2.27 -7.65
N ARG A 727 -41.86 3.47 -7.21
CA ARG A 727 -40.51 4.04 -7.35
C ARG A 727 -39.56 3.34 -6.38
N ARG A 728 -38.39 3.00 -6.86
CA ARG A 728 -37.34 2.37 -6.05
C ARG A 728 -36.74 3.34 -5.03
#